data_97704f6549a3654f5a28efc87f47229f
#
_entry.id   97704f6549a3654f5a28efc87f47229f
#
_cell.length_a   1.000
_cell.length_b   1.000
_cell.length_c   1.000
_cell.angle_alpha   90.00
_cell.angle_beta   90.00
_cell.angle_gamma   90.00
#
_symmetry.space_group_name_H-M   'P 1'
#
loop_
_entity.id
_entity.type
_entity.pdbx_description
1 polymer ?
#
loop_
_entity_poly.entity_id
_entity_poly.type
_entity_poly.pdbx_seq_one_letter_code
_entity_poly.pdbx_strand_id
1 'polypeptide(L)'
;MTRRASASRLAVILLSSALAAVPGDSSRAQAPAPDAAPHPAAEDAAPEDPSPDAPGPQVPYEVEFTGLEGDDALRDLLRDSSTLVSLKGDPPPSVLGLERRADTDRERLQTALRSAGYYDAKLDIRVDADRTPALVTVAVTPGEVFRFRKVSVVSTDGAPLPGGDVTPGDIGLRLGGQAQAPQVVDAQSALLRRMAEHGHPFATVAERRVVVNLDDHGMDVTYTVDPGPLVFFGETRIEGLGNVKESLIRGRLPWKTGDIYDSDKLAQARQQIAQLDVFDTVRVRLADHPGPGGVTPVDITLVERLQRFIGASAFYSTEDGVGGSAYWGNRNLFGGAERLRLGVEVGRIGGDNGAAQGPRGKLDLPDIRLSANFRKPDFLAPRQSLVLDFQVASEQPPAYDRVASLLTASLERQVTNRLKISYGVSGERGRVRTNLREYQVGLVGVPLGIAWDGSNNLLNPTKGYRASLLAAPWFPYTGDTDSIFTSLQINASAYHDLTGDGHYVAAARIGVGSTVGASLEQVPPDHRFYAGGGGSVRGYGFQKAGPRDIYGDPTGGRSLFEAGLELRVKVTETIGVVPFVDAGTVFESAFPDFKEPLKVGAGIGLRYYTNFGPLRADVAFPLNAEPGDAKWQLYLSLGQAF
;
A
#
# COMPACT_ATOMS: atom_id res chain seq x y z
N MET A 1 -22.28 6.07 -14.51
CA MET A 1 -20.83 6.15 -14.27
C MET A 1 -20.42 7.53 -13.83
N THR A 2 -20.99 7.95 -12.78
CA THR A 2 -20.85 9.27 -12.17
C THR A 2 -19.70 9.34 -11.18
N ARG A 3 -18.58 8.63 -11.45
CA ARG A 3 -17.37 8.71 -10.64
C ARG A 3 -16.50 9.95 -10.93
N ARG A 4 -16.99 10.91 -11.70
CA ARG A 4 -16.20 12.05 -12.15
C ARG A 4 -16.16 13.23 -11.19
N ALA A 5 -17.16 13.37 -10.37
CA ALA A 5 -17.16 14.38 -9.32
C ALA A 5 -16.39 13.95 -8.06
N SER A 6 -15.80 12.73 -8.01
CA SER A 6 -15.31 12.18 -6.75
C SER A 6 -14.00 11.43 -6.83
N ALA A 7 -13.07 11.79 -7.72
CA ALA A 7 -11.72 11.20 -7.63
C ALA A 7 -11.07 11.47 -6.25
N SER A 8 -11.26 12.64 -5.68
CA SER A 8 -10.84 12.96 -4.31
C SER A 8 -11.72 12.31 -3.23
N ARG A 9 -12.99 12.02 -3.53
CA ARG A 9 -13.93 11.39 -2.58
C ARG A 9 -13.86 9.86 -2.58
N LEU A 10 -13.42 9.23 -3.68
CA LEU A 10 -13.28 7.77 -3.78
C LEU A 10 -12.09 7.23 -2.97
N ALA A 11 -11.03 8.02 -2.81
CA ALA A 11 -9.89 7.66 -1.95
C ALA A 11 -10.32 7.55 -0.48
N VAL A 12 -11.22 8.42 -0.02
CA VAL A 12 -11.74 8.41 1.35
C VAL A 12 -12.67 7.22 1.60
N ILE A 13 -13.43 6.76 0.59
CA ILE A 13 -14.39 5.66 0.73
C ILE A 13 -13.68 4.29 0.84
N LEU A 14 -12.51 4.10 0.21
CA LEU A 14 -11.73 2.86 0.33
C LEU A 14 -11.00 2.71 1.69
N LEU A 15 -10.79 3.82 2.41
CA LEU A 15 -10.04 3.84 3.67
C LEU A 15 -10.87 3.54 4.91
N SER A 16 -12.17 3.81 4.87
CA SER A 16 -13.05 3.55 6.01
C SER A 16 -13.22 2.05 6.34
N SER A 17 -12.77 1.14 5.47
CA SER A 17 -12.74 -0.30 5.79
C SER A 17 -11.56 -0.75 6.65
N ALA A 18 -10.51 0.09 6.81
CA ALA A 18 -9.34 -0.26 7.62
C ALA A 18 -9.43 0.21 9.08
N LEU A 19 -10.33 1.14 9.40
CA LEU A 19 -10.45 1.70 10.76
C LEU A 19 -11.29 0.86 11.75
N ALA A 20 -11.91 -0.22 11.31
CA ALA A 20 -12.82 -1.02 12.15
C ALA A 20 -12.18 -2.20 12.90
N ALA A 21 -10.84 -2.28 12.98
CA ALA A 21 -10.13 -3.34 13.68
C ALA A 21 -9.16 -2.79 14.72
N VAL A 22 -9.67 -2.07 15.73
CA VAL A 22 -8.97 -1.89 17.01
C VAL A 22 -9.66 -2.83 18.00
N PRO A 23 -8.98 -3.86 18.53
CA PRO A 23 -9.51 -4.63 19.64
C PRO A 23 -9.52 -3.72 20.89
N GLY A 24 -10.69 -3.53 21.46
CA GLY A 24 -10.84 -2.88 22.75
C GLY A 24 -10.13 -3.69 23.83
N ASP A 25 -9.16 -3.06 24.45
CA ASP A 25 -8.48 -3.59 25.62
C ASP A 25 -9.48 -3.61 26.80
N SER A 26 -9.84 -4.80 27.22
CA SER A 26 -10.71 -5.00 28.38
C SER A 26 -9.89 -4.75 29.65
N SER A 27 -9.93 -3.54 30.18
CA SER A 27 -9.46 -3.24 31.53
C SER A 27 -10.31 -4.01 32.56
N ARG A 28 -9.70 -5.03 33.14
CA ARG A 28 -10.23 -5.68 34.36
C ARG A 28 -10.24 -4.66 35.49
N ALA A 29 -11.42 -4.32 35.94
CA ALA A 29 -11.63 -3.63 37.23
C ALA A 29 -11.11 -4.49 38.36
N GLN A 30 -10.12 -3.99 39.08
CA GLN A 30 -9.65 -4.56 40.35
C GLN A 30 -10.49 -3.98 41.50
N ALA A 31 -11.08 -4.85 42.30
CA ALA A 31 -11.89 -4.48 43.46
C ALA A 31 -11.01 -3.85 44.57
N PRO A 32 -11.55 -2.91 45.36
CA PRO A 32 -10.81 -2.30 46.46
C PRO A 32 -10.66 -3.22 47.66
N ALA A 33 -9.46 -3.24 48.23
CA ALA A 33 -9.16 -3.90 49.51
C ALA A 33 -9.57 -3.01 50.68
N PRO A 34 -9.92 -3.58 51.86
CA PRO A 34 -10.54 -2.87 52.98
C PRO A 34 -9.55 -2.05 53.81
N ASP A 35 -10.11 -1.00 54.44
CA ASP A 35 -9.50 -0.09 55.39
C ASP A 35 -8.69 -0.76 56.52
N ALA A 36 -7.48 -0.27 56.77
CA ALA A 36 -6.72 -0.51 58.00
C ALA A 36 -6.54 0.79 58.78
N ALA A 37 -6.87 0.74 60.03
CA ALA A 37 -6.91 1.80 61.02
C ALA A 37 -5.52 2.39 61.36
N PRO A 38 -5.46 3.57 61.99
CA PRO A 38 -4.22 4.31 62.23
C PRO A 38 -3.45 3.84 63.44
N HIS A 39 -2.13 3.74 63.36
CA HIS A 39 -1.23 3.61 64.51
C HIS A 39 -0.41 4.91 64.72
N PRO A 40 -0.05 5.20 65.99
CA PRO A 40 0.42 6.50 66.43
C PRO A 40 1.92 6.71 66.22
N ALA A 41 2.31 8.01 66.24
CA ALA A 41 3.67 8.47 66.12
C ALA A 41 4.53 8.11 67.36
N ALA A 42 5.80 7.75 67.09
CA ALA A 42 6.94 7.96 68.01
C ALA A 42 8.24 7.92 67.23
N GLU A 43 8.91 9.02 67.28
CA GLU A 43 10.34 9.32 67.45
C GLU A 43 11.33 8.15 67.29
N ASP A 44 12.27 8.25 66.33
CA ASP A 44 13.71 8.41 66.62
C ASP A 44 14.47 8.46 65.27
N ALA A 45 15.23 9.54 65.11
CA ALA A 45 16.12 9.72 63.95
C ALA A 45 17.35 8.82 64.10
N ALA A 46 17.44 7.81 63.25
CA ALA A 46 18.69 7.12 62.93
C ALA A 46 19.26 7.69 61.62
N PRO A 47 20.58 7.76 61.40
CA PRO A 47 21.18 8.37 60.22
C PRO A 47 20.82 7.58 58.94
N GLU A 48 20.36 8.33 57.94
CA GLU A 48 20.05 7.79 56.62
C GLU A 48 21.30 7.12 56.03
N ASP A 49 21.16 5.79 55.77
CA ASP A 49 22.06 5.06 54.89
C ASP A 49 21.98 5.68 53.49
N PRO A 50 23.11 5.92 52.79
CA PRO A 50 23.07 6.52 51.45
C PRO A 50 22.32 5.60 50.53
N SER A 51 21.29 6.16 49.85
CA SER A 51 20.52 5.51 48.80
C SER A 51 21.42 4.75 47.80
N PRO A 52 21.08 3.49 47.45
CA PRO A 52 21.90 2.67 46.55
C PRO A 52 21.89 3.13 45.08
N ASP A 53 21.30 4.26 44.73
CA ASP A 53 21.09 4.73 43.35
C ASP A 53 21.94 5.97 42.94
N ALA A 54 23.07 6.22 43.56
CA ALA A 54 24.04 7.10 42.95
C ALA A 54 24.82 6.30 41.88
N PRO A 55 24.79 6.69 40.61
CA PRO A 55 25.61 6.04 39.60
C PRO A 55 27.06 6.11 40.02
N GLY A 56 27.71 4.95 40.17
CA GLY A 56 29.16 4.90 40.49
C GLY A 56 29.96 5.60 39.40
N PRO A 57 31.27 5.84 39.63
CA PRO A 57 32.13 6.50 38.65
C PRO A 57 32.03 5.78 37.32
N GLN A 58 31.52 6.47 36.30
CA GLN A 58 31.40 5.95 34.93
C GLN A 58 32.55 6.48 34.08
N VAL A 59 33.00 5.66 33.12
CA VAL A 59 34.04 6.05 32.15
C VAL A 59 33.36 6.37 30.82
N PRO A 60 33.00 7.62 30.54
CA PRO A 60 32.44 8.03 29.25
C PRO A 60 33.49 7.86 28.18
N TYR A 61 33.05 7.39 26.99
CA TYR A 61 33.96 7.12 25.88
C TYR A 61 33.36 7.47 24.52
N GLU A 62 34.24 7.69 23.55
CA GLU A 62 33.90 7.85 22.13
C GLU A 62 34.47 6.69 21.32
N VAL A 63 33.83 6.35 20.20
CA VAL A 63 34.25 5.29 19.31
C VAL A 63 34.54 5.87 17.93
N GLU A 64 35.76 5.64 17.45
CA GLU A 64 36.21 6.06 16.13
C GLU A 64 36.60 4.83 15.30
N PHE A 65 36.00 4.71 14.09
CA PHE A 65 36.36 3.68 13.12
C PHE A 65 37.31 4.29 12.08
N THR A 66 38.46 3.65 11.87
CA THR A 66 39.48 4.06 10.89
C THR A 66 39.79 2.93 9.90
N GLY A 67 40.31 3.27 8.71
CA GLY A 67 40.65 2.31 7.66
C GLY A 67 39.48 1.85 6.81
N LEU A 68 38.37 2.63 6.82
CA LEU A 68 37.13 2.38 6.06
C LEU A 68 36.81 3.52 5.09
N GLU A 69 37.83 4.23 4.63
CA GLU A 69 37.67 5.36 3.72
C GLU A 69 37.12 4.86 2.37
N GLY A 70 35.92 5.34 1.98
CA GLY A 70 35.26 4.99 0.71
C GLY A 70 34.32 3.79 0.78
N ASP A 71 34.17 3.12 1.93
CA ASP A 71 33.21 2.05 2.15
C ASP A 71 32.25 2.39 3.30
N ASP A 72 31.31 3.27 3.02
CA ASP A 72 30.34 3.73 4.02
C ASP A 72 29.39 2.57 4.44
N ALA A 73 29.06 1.66 3.54
CA ALA A 73 28.21 0.51 3.84
C ALA A 73 28.87 -0.45 4.85
N LEU A 74 30.15 -0.72 4.70
CA LEU A 74 30.90 -1.54 5.65
C LEU A 74 31.06 -0.84 6.99
N ARG A 75 31.30 0.49 6.97
CA ARG A 75 31.37 1.30 8.18
C ARG A 75 30.05 1.24 8.97
N ASP A 76 28.92 1.42 8.30
CA ASP A 76 27.60 1.37 8.93
C ASP A 76 27.30 -0.02 9.49
N LEU A 77 27.58 -1.09 8.75
CA LEU A 77 27.46 -2.47 9.24
C LEU A 77 28.25 -2.70 10.53
N LEU A 78 29.50 -2.22 10.59
CA LEU A 78 30.33 -2.41 11.77
C LEU A 78 29.83 -1.56 12.96
N ARG A 79 29.38 -0.34 12.72
CA ARG A 79 28.78 0.51 13.75
C ARG A 79 27.51 -0.11 14.34
N ASP A 80 26.62 -0.64 13.47
CA ASP A 80 25.38 -1.29 13.89
C ASP A 80 25.63 -2.62 14.64
N SER A 81 26.73 -3.29 14.32
CA SER A 81 27.14 -4.54 14.99
C SER A 81 27.88 -4.32 16.31
N SER A 82 28.33 -3.08 16.58
CA SER A 82 29.22 -2.74 17.71
C SER A 82 28.44 -2.52 19.01
N THR A 83 28.82 -3.26 20.06
CA THR A 83 28.37 -2.99 21.43
C THR A 83 28.99 -1.74 22.02
N LEU A 84 30.18 -1.37 21.62
CA LEU A 84 30.80 -0.10 22.00
C LEU A 84 29.94 1.09 21.54
N VAL A 85 29.36 1.00 20.32
CA VAL A 85 28.50 2.05 19.79
C VAL A 85 27.13 2.03 20.45
N SER A 86 26.48 0.85 20.54
CA SER A 86 25.11 0.72 21.07
C SER A 86 25.01 1.03 22.57
N LEU A 87 26.06 0.76 23.34
CA LEU A 87 26.13 1.01 24.80
C LEU A 87 26.90 2.29 25.16
N LYS A 88 27.09 3.22 24.22
CA LYS A 88 27.72 4.51 24.47
C LYS A 88 26.98 5.33 25.53
N GLY A 89 25.66 5.21 25.59
CA GLY A 89 24.77 5.87 26.57
C GLY A 89 24.79 5.24 27.97
N ASP A 90 25.43 4.09 28.13
CA ASP A 90 25.59 3.35 29.41
C ASP A 90 27.09 3.02 29.62
N PRO A 91 27.91 4.02 30.01
CA PRO A 91 29.35 3.83 30.16
C PRO A 91 29.71 2.85 31.27
N PRO A 92 30.79 2.05 31.13
CA PRO A 92 31.20 1.10 32.14
C PRO A 92 31.78 1.81 33.40
N PRO A 93 31.74 1.15 34.57
CA PRO A 93 32.17 1.78 35.83
C PRO A 93 33.69 1.87 35.98
N SER A 94 34.45 1.31 35.07
CA SER A 94 35.92 1.33 35.12
C SER A 94 36.56 1.20 33.76
N VAL A 95 37.84 1.61 33.62
CA VAL A 95 38.64 1.43 32.40
C VAL A 95 38.73 -0.07 32.04
N LEU A 96 38.96 -0.95 33.01
CA LEU A 96 38.97 -2.40 32.79
C LEU A 96 37.62 -2.90 32.23
N GLY A 97 36.51 -2.30 32.65
CA GLY A 97 35.18 -2.59 32.10
C GLY A 97 35.06 -2.16 30.63
N LEU A 98 35.68 -1.03 30.26
CA LEU A 98 35.73 -0.55 28.87
C LEU A 98 36.63 -1.47 28.00
N GLU A 99 37.79 -1.88 28.50
CA GLU A 99 38.69 -2.81 27.81
C GLU A 99 37.99 -4.17 27.56
N ARG A 100 37.32 -4.73 28.56
CA ARG A 100 36.55 -5.99 28.38
C ARG A 100 35.44 -5.83 27.33
N ARG A 101 34.76 -4.69 27.30
CA ARG A 101 33.74 -4.39 26.29
C ARG A 101 34.38 -4.33 24.90
N ALA A 102 35.56 -3.72 24.77
CA ALA A 102 36.33 -3.67 23.54
C ALA A 102 36.75 -5.05 23.04
N ASP A 103 37.24 -5.92 23.97
CA ASP A 103 37.62 -7.29 23.62
C ASP A 103 36.40 -8.13 23.16
N THR A 104 35.27 -8.00 23.82
CA THR A 104 34.04 -8.67 23.41
C THR A 104 33.57 -8.17 22.04
N ASP A 105 33.70 -6.88 21.78
CA ASP A 105 33.29 -6.25 20.53
C ASP A 105 34.19 -6.69 19.36
N ARG A 106 35.46 -6.97 19.63
CA ARG A 106 36.42 -7.49 18.64
C ARG A 106 35.90 -8.74 17.94
N GLU A 107 35.40 -9.72 18.68
CA GLU A 107 34.85 -10.97 18.11
C GLU A 107 33.59 -10.71 17.27
N ARG A 108 32.72 -9.80 17.74
CA ARG A 108 31.49 -9.41 17.03
C ARG A 108 31.82 -8.71 15.71
N LEU A 109 32.69 -7.73 15.74
CA LEU A 109 33.12 -6.97 14.57
C LEU A 109 33.86 -7.87 13.55
N GLN A 110 34.68 -8.81 14.02
CA GLN A 110 35.33 -9.79 13.15
C GLN A 110 34.31 -10.73 12.50
N THR A 111 33.27 -11.12 13.23
CA THR A 111 32.16 -11.91 12.67
C THR A 111 31.38 -11.10 11.64
N ALA A 112 31.12 -9.80 11.88
CA ALA A 112 30.47 -8.92 10.93
C ALA A 112 31.29 -8.76 9.64
N LEU A 113 32.60 -8.56 9.74
CA LEU A 113 33.52 -8.50 8.58
C LEU A 113 33.47 -9.78 7.74
N ARG A 114 33.54 -10.94 8.38
CA ARG A 114 33.43 -12.26 7.69
C ARG A 114 32.05 -12.43 7.07
N SER A 115 30.97 -12.01 7.75
CA SER A 115 29.61 -12.10 7.21
C SER A 115 29.45 -11.25 5.96
N ALA A 116 30.14 -10.12 5.89
CA ALA A 116 30.18 -9.25 4.73
C ALA A 116 31.14 -9.70 3.63
N GLY A 117 31.87 -10.81 3.79
CA GLY A 117 32.77 -11.36 2.78
C GLY A 117 34.23 -10.93 2.90
N TYR A 118 34.63 -10.37 4.03
CA TYR A 118 36.03 -9.99 4.33
C TYR A 118 36.65 -11.00 5.31
N TYR A 119 37.10 -12.14 4.81
CA TYR A 119 37.58 -13.27 5.65
C TYR A 119 38.99 -13.10 6.15
N ASP A 120 39.83 -12.28 5.47
CA ASP A 120 41.21 -11.94 5.86
C ASP A 120 41.33 -10.55 6.54
N ALA A 121 40.19 -9.99 6.95
CA ALA A 121 40.16 -8.69 7.60
C ALA A 121 40.94 -8.71 8.94
N LYS A 122 41.75 -7.67 9.17
CA LYS A 122 42.46 -7.43 10.43
C LYS A 122 41.77 -6.32 11.19
N LEU A 123 41.63 -6.56 12.51
CA LEU A 123 40.94 -5.64 13.42
C LEU A 123 41.85 -5.39 14.63
N ASP A 124 42.15 -4.13 14.91
CA ASP A 124 42.85 -3.68 16.10
C ASP A 124 42.00 -2.66 16.86
N ILE A 125 41.73 -2.97 18.13
CA ILE A 125 40.92 -2.06 19.00
C ILE A 125 41.85 -1.59 20.12
N ARG A 126 41.98 -0.27 20.25
CA ARG A 126 42.77 0.41 21.27
C ARG A 126 41.90 1.31 22.11
N VAL A 127 42.11 1.25 23.41
CA VAL A 127 41.47 2.11 24.38
C VAL A 127 42.49 3.12 24.92
N ASP A 128 42.28 4.39 24.66
CA ASP A 128 43.04 5.50 25.22
C ASP A 128 42.24 6.10 26.38
N ALA A 129 42.54 5.68 27.58
CA ALA A 129 41.89 6.10 28.81
C ALA A 129 42.48 7.38 29.44
N ASP A 130 43.58 7.90 28.90
CA ASP A 130 44.21 9.14 29.37
C ASP A 130 43.42 10.39 28.95
N ARG A 131 42.41 10.22 28.09
CA ARG A 131 41.50 11.25 27.58
C ARG A 131 40.16 11.24 28.32
N THR A 132 39.48 12.36 28.35
CA THR A 132 38.10 12.49 28.88
C THR A 132 37.25 13.24 27.87
N PRO A 133 36.26 12.58 27.21
CA PRO A 133 35.94 11.11 27.27
C PRO A 133 37.09 10.25 26.73
N ALA A 134 37.20 9.02 27.23
CA ALA A 134 38.14 8.02 26.69
C ALA A 134 37.89 7.77 25.21
N LEU A 135 38.95 7.52 24.42
CA LEU A 135 38.81 7.26 23.01
C LEU A 135 39.04 5.75 22.72
N VAL A 136 38.05 5.11 22.11
CA VAL A 136 38.19 3.75 21.60
C VAL A 136 38.37 3.81 20.09
N THR A 137 39.58 3.51 19.60
CA THR A 137 39.89 3.49 18.18
C THR A 137 39.78 2.07 17.65
N VAL A 138 38.86 1.87 16.70
CA VAL A 138 38.67 0.60 15.98
C VAL A 138 39.35 0.72 14.61
N ALA A 139 40.56 0.25 14.50
CA ALA A 139 41.32 0.26 13.24
C ALA A 139 41.00 -1.03 12.45
N VAL A 140 40.42 -0.85 11.26
CA VAL A 140 40.00 -1.94 10.38
C VAL A 140 40.86 -1.94 9.14
N THR A 141 41.39 -3.10 8.79
CA THR A 141 42.04 -3.36 7.49
C THR A 141 41.20 -4.43 6.82
N PRO A 142 40.23 -4.08 5.94
CA PRO A 142 39.27 -5.03 5.39
C PRO A 142 39.94 -6.17 4.55
N GLY A 143 41.03 -5.87 3.89
CA GLY A 143 41.64 -6.80 2.93
C GLY A 143 40.83 -6.89 1.62
N GLU A 144 41.04 -7.97 0.86
CA GLU A 144 40.32 -8.21 -0.38
C GLU A 144 38.96 -8.87 -0.13
N VAL A 145 37.98 -8.55 -1.00
CA VAL A 145 36.65 -9.14 -0.97
C VAL A 145 36.69 -10.56 -1.52
N PHE A 146 36.23 -11.51 -0.72
CA PHE A 146 36.07 -12.89 -1.16
C PHE A 146 34.87 -13.07 -2.10
N ARG A 147 35.02 -13.94 -3.11
CA ARG A 147 34.03 -14.15 -4.15
C ARG A 147 33.61 -15.60 -4.26
N PHE A 148 32.33 -15.85 -4.62
CA PHE A 148 31.88 -17.21 -4.92
C PHE A 148 32.62 -17.74 -6.16
N ARG A 149 33.44 -18.76 -5.97
CA ARG A 149 34.21 -19.42 -7.03
C ARG A 149 33.47 -20.63 -7.58
N LYS A 150 32.96 -21.47 -6.68
CA LYS A 150 32.24 -22.70 -7.01
C LYS A 150 31.02 -22.84 -6.10
N VAL A 151 29.86 -23.13 -6.70
CA VAL A 151 28.64 -23.48 -5.97
C VAL A 151 28.13 -24.78 -6.56
N SER A 152 27.96 -25.80 -5.73
CA SER A 152 27.54 -27.14 -6.14
C SER A 152 26.36 -27.59 -5.27
N VAL A 153 25.37 -28.23 -5.89
CA VAL A 153 24.28 -28.90 -5.19
C VAL A 153 24.29 -30.36 -5.62
N VAL A 154 24.30 -31.25 -4.65
CA VAL A 154 24.38 -32.71 -4.89
C VAL A 154 23.35 -33.41 -4.01
N SER A 155 22.78 -34.50 -4.50
CA SER A 155 21.89 -35.34 -3.71
C SER A 155 22.74 -36.27 -2.80
N THR A 156 22.18 -36.63 -1.65
CA THR A 156 22.80 -37.58 -0.70
C THR A 156 23.02 -38.98 -1.30
N ASP A 157 22.18 -39.39 -2.23
CA ASP A 157 22.22 -40.68 -2.92
C ASP A 157 22.88 -40.65 -4.31
N GLY A 158 23.32 -39.45 -4.74
CA GLY A 158 23.91 -39.22 -6.05
C GLY A 158 22.92 -39.25 -7.22
N ALA A 159 21.63 -39.38 -6.95
CA ALA A 159 20.58 -39.30 -7.97
C ALA A 159 20.40 -37.86 -8.48
N PRO A 160 19.82 -37.68 -9.68
CA PRO A 160 19.40 -36.35 -10.14
C PRO A 160 18.44 -35.71 -9.17
N LEU A 161 18.63 -34.41 -8.92
CA LEU A 161 17.75 -33.65 -8.03
C LEU A 161 16.35 -33.46 -8.66
N PRO A 162 15.28 -33.45 -7.83
CA PRO A 162 13.95 -33.06 -8.27
C PRO A 162 13.96 -31.70 -8.96
N GLY A 163 13.34 -31.61 -10.15
CA GLY A 163 13.36 -30.38 -10.96
C GLY A 163 14.64 -30.15 -11.77
N GLY A 164 15.57 -31.15 -11.81
CA GLY A 164 16.79 -31.11 -12.60
C GLY A 164 17.96 -30.39 -11.91
N ASP A 165 19.02 -30.13 -12.68
CA ASP A 165 20.23 -29.48 -12.16
C ASP A 165 19.89 -28.09 -11.59
N VAL A 166 20.49 -27.81 -10.45
CA VAL A 166 20.35 -26.52 -9.75
C VAL A 166 21.57 -25.66 -10.06
N THR A 167 21.34 -24.57 -10.76
CA THR A 167 22.40 -23.58 -11.01
C THR A 167 22.54 -22.62 -9.82
N PRO A 168 23.72 -21.97 -9.65
CA PRO A 168 23.88 -20.97 -8.59
C PRO A 168 22.83 -19.85 -8.64
N GLY A 169 22.42 -19.43 -9.85
CA GLY A 169 21.38 -18.41 -10.06
C GLY A 169 20.01 -18.82 -9.55
N ASP A 170 19.64 -20.10 -9.63
CA ASP A 170 18.36 -20.64 -9.17
C ASP A 170 18.17 -20.51 -7.65
N ILE A 171 19.27 -20.46 -6.91
CA ILE A 171 19.28 -20.31 -5.46
C ILE A 171 19.79 -18.93 -5.00
N GLY A 172 19.83 -17.95 -5.92
CA GLY A 172 20.17 -16.57 -5.61
C GLY A 172 21.66 -16.29 -5.43
N LEU A 173 22.57 -17.23 -5.77
CA LEU A 173 24.00 -17.04 -5.73
C LEU A 173 24.56 -16.71 -7.12
N ARG A 174 25.55 -15.82 -7.16
CA ARG A 174 26.22 -15.42 -8.40
C ARG A 174 27.70 -15.74 -8.33
N LEU A 175 28.19 -16.56 -9.26
CA LEU A 175 29.64 -16.81 -9.38
C LEU A 175 30.39 -15.50 -9.66
N GLY A 176 31.50 -15.29 -8.99
CA GLY A 176 32.25 -14.02 -9.00
C GLY A 176 31.64 -12.90 -8.17
N GLY A 177 30.41 -13.08 -7.63
CA GLY A 177 29.80 -12.15 -6.68
C GLY A 177 30.48 -12.23 -5.30
N GLN A 178 30.28 -11.19 -4.49
CA GLN A 178 30.80 -11.11 -3.12
C GLN A 178 30.25 -12.25 -2.25
N ALA A 179 31.11 -12.97 -1.56
CA ALA A 179 30.74 -14.15 -0.79
C ALA A 179 30.30 -13.78 0.63
N GLN A 180 29.04 -13.34 0.75
CA GLN A 180 28.42 -12.95 2.02
C GLN A 180 27.76 -14.16 2.70
N ALA A 181 27.96 -14.32 4.01
CA ALA A 181 27.38 -15.43 4.76
C ALA A 181 25.84 -15.48 4.75
N PRO A 182 25.09 -14.35 4.84
CA PRO A 182 23.64 -14.37 4.70
C PRO A 182 23.17 -14.95 3.37
N GLN A 183 23.84 -14.65 2.25
CA GLN A 183 23.48 -15.19 0.94
C GLN A 183 23.58 -16.72 0.88
N VAL A 184 24.57 -17.30 1.58
CA VAL A 184 24.72 -18.77 1.68
C VAL A 184 23.56 -19.40 2.46
N VAL A 185 23.07 -18.73 3.50
CA VAL A 185 21.90 -19.19 4.28
C VAL A 185 20.61 -19.03 3.48
N ASP A 186 20.45 -17.91 2.80
CA ASP A 186 19.27 -17.63 1.95
C ASP A 186 19.20 -18.62 0.77
N ALA A 187 20.35 -18.96 0.18
CA ALA A 187 20.45 -19.96 -0.88
C ALA A 187 20.00 -21.35 -0.42
N GLN A 188 20.29 -21.75 0.82
CA GLN A 188 19.76 -22.97 1.40
C GLN A 188 18.25 -22.95 1.48
N SER A 189 17.67 -21.84 1.92
CA SER A 189 16.20 -21.67 1.99
C SER A 189 15.57 -21.68 0.60
N ALA A 190 16.23 -21.06 -0.40
CA ALA A 190 15.78 -21.09 -1.79
C ALA A 190 15.82 -22.50 -2.39
N LEU A 191 16.87 -23.27 -2.07
CA LEU A 191 17.02 -24.66 -2.50
C LEU A 191 15.90 -25.54 -1.94
N LEU A 192 15.62 -25.47 -0.63
CA LEU A 192 14.52 -26.24 -0.02
C LEU A 192 13.16 -25.85 -0.59
N ARG A 193 12.94 -24.57 -0.86
CA ARG A 193 11.71 -24.09 -1.53
C ARG A 193 11.58 -24.71 -2.92
N ARG A 194 12.65 -24.72 -3.73
CA ARG A 194 12.67 -25.37 -5.04
C ARG A 194 12.34 -26.86 -4.95
N MET A 195 12.85 -27.58 -3.97
CA MET A 195 12.50 -28.99 -3.74
C MET A 195 11.00 -29.14 -3.44
N ALA A 196 10.45 -28.24 -2.62
CA ALA A 196 9.02 -28.24 -2.29
C ALA A 196 8.12 -27.89 -3.49
N GLU A 197 8.57 -27.02 -4.40
CA GLU A 197 7.86 -26.72 -5.67
C GLU A 197 7.79 -27.95 -6.60
N HIS A 198 8.73 -28.92 -6.44
CA HIS A 198 8.82 -30.12 -7.25
C HIS A 198 8.38 -31.42 -6.52
N GLY A 199 7.53 -31.28 -5.51
CA GLY A 199 6.91 -32.43 -4.83
C GLY A 199 7.68 -32.94 -3.61
N HIS A 200 8.72 -32.27 -3.15
CA HIS A 200 9.57 -32.71 -2.05
C HIS A 200 9.56 -31.73 -0.86
N PRO A 201 8.43 -31.56 -0.14
CA PRO A 201 8.30 -30.60 0.96
C PRO A 201 9.11 -30.95 2.21
N PHE A 202 9.52 -32.20 2.33
CA PHE A 202 10.31 -32.71 3.46
C PHE A 202 11.81 -32.80 3.17
N ALA A 203 12.25 -32.18 2.07
CA ALA A 203 13.66 -32.08 1.74
C ALA A 203 14.45 -31.39 2.85
N THR A 204 15.65 -31.89 3.11
CA THR A 204 16.56 -31.31 4.08
C THR A 204 17.95 -31.14 3.48
N VAL A 205 18.71 -30.16 3.98
CA VAL A 205 20.14 -30.04 3.67
C VAL A 205 20.91 -30.83 4.71
N ALA A 206 21.37 -32.01 4.30
CA ALA A 206 22.14 -32.91 5.17
C ALA A 206 23.48 -32.29 5.56
N GLU A 207 24.14 -31.62 4.61
CA GLU A 207 25.41 -30.94 4.85
C GLU A 207 25.49 -29.64 4.02
N ARG A 208 26.03 -28.60 4.64
CA ARG A 208 26.46 -27.37 3.97
C ARG A 208 27.94 -27.16 4.22
N ARG A 209 28.75 -27.48 3.22
CA ARG A 209 30.21 -27.32 3.28
C ARG A 209 30.58 -25.99 2.63
N VAL A 210 31.23 -25.13 3.40
CA VAL A 210 31.81 -23.87 2.94
C VAL A 210 33.32 -23.94 3.11
N VAL A 211 34.04 -23.73 2.02
CA VAL A 211 35.52 -23.72 2.01
C VAL A 211 35.95 -22.34 1.53
N VAL A 212 36.66 -21.63 2.40
CA VAL A 212 37.26 -20.32 2.10
C VAL A 212 38.73 -20.54 1.78
N ASN A 213 39.16 -20.14 0.60
CA ASN A 213 40.55 -20.19 0.19
C ASN A 213 41.17 -18.79 0.30
N LEU A 214 42.16 -18.64 1.17
CA LEU A 214 42.81 -17.36 1.45
C LEU A 214 43.79 -16.94 0.33
N ASP A 215 44.32 -17.90 -0.45
CA ASP A 215 45.34 -17.61 -1.48
C ASP A 215 44.71 -16.93 -2.72
N ASP A 216 43.50 -17.31 -3.08
CA ASP A 216 42.78 -16.79 -4.27
C ASP A 216 41.51 -15.97 -3.93
N HIS A 217 41.30 -15.65 -2.66
CA HIS A 217 40.14 -14.93 -2.13
C HIS A 217 38.82 -15.53 -2.64
N GLY A 218 38.75 -16.85 -2.75
CA GLY A 218 37.64 -17.62 -3.27
C GLY A 218 36.84 -18.35 -2.19
N MET A 219 35.54 -18.50 -2.43
CA MET A 219 34.68 -19.34 -1.60
C MET A 219 34.02 -20.43 -2.44
N ASP A 220 34.17 -21.67 -2.01
CA ASP A 220 33.46 -22.82 -2.55
C ASP A 220 32.33 -23.23 -1.60
N VAL A 221 31.11 -23.37 -2.13
CA VAL A 221 29.92 -23.79 -1.35
C VAL A 221 29.36 -25.07 -1.96
N THR A 222 29.18 -26.10 -1.13
CA THR A 222 28.52 -27.34 -1.52
C THR A 222 27.34 -27.62 -0.60
N TYR A 223 26.17 -27.80 -1.17
CA TYR A 223 24.97 -28.24 -0.47
C TYR A 223 24.72 -29.70 -0.80
N THR A 224 24.70 -30.58 0.22
CA THR A 224 24.28 -31.97 0.09
C THR A 224 22.84 -32.07 0.55
N VAL A 225 21.92 -32.39 -0.36
CA VAL A 225 20.49 -32.40 -0.14
C VAL A 225 19.95 -33.81 -0.05
N ASP A 226 19.17 -34.08 0.97
CA ASP A 226 18.27 -35.24 1.01
C ASP A 226 16.89 -34.76 0.49
N PRO A 227 16.45 -35.16 -0.68
CA PRO A 227 15.16 -34.74 -1.23
C PRO A 227 13.97 -35.24 -0.40
N GLY A 228 14.15 -36.31 0.37
CA GLY A 228 13.04 -36.98 1.03
C GLY A 228 12.05 -37.59 0.02
N PRO A 229 10.87 -38.06 0.48
CA PRO A 229 9.89 -38.72 -0.39
C PRO A 229 9.18 -37.75 -1.32
N LEU A 230 8.78 -38.22 -2.49
CA LEU A 230 7.80 -37.53 -3.35
C LEU A 230 6.43 -37.51 -2.67
N VAL A 231 5.79 -36.35 -2.62
CA VAL A 231 4.54 -36.12 -1.91
C VAL A 231 3.43 -35.75 -2.89
N PHE A 232 2.23 -36.26 -2.60
CA PHE A 232 0.99 -35.95 -3.32
C PHE A 232 0.02 -35.27 -2.35
N PHE A 233 -0.79 -34.35 -2.87
CA PHE A 233 -1.89 -33.75 -2.11
C PHE A 233 -2.90 -34.82 -1.69
N GLY A 234 -3.11 -34.95 -0.41
CA GLY A 234 -4.11 -35.82 0.20
C GLY A 234 -5.45 -35.11 0.41
N GLU A 235 -6.21 -35.63 1.39
CA GLU A 235 -7.46 -35.02 1.82
C GLU A 235 -7.21 -33.58 2.31
N THR A 236 -8.05 -32.63 1.87
CA THR A 236 -8.03 -31.28 2.40
C THR A 236 -9.07 -31.16 3.52
N ARG A 237 -8.61 -30.89 4.74
CA ARG A 237 -9.43 -30.68 5.92
C ARG A 237 -9.59 -29.19 6.16
N ILE A 238 -10.84 -28.74 6.36
CA ILE A 238 -11.15 -27.32 6.54
C ILE A 238 -11.82 -27.17 7.88
N GLU A 239 -11.22 -26.33 8.74
CA GLU A 239 -11.69 -26.06 10.09
C GLU A 239 -11.92 -24.57 10.34
N GLY A 240 -12.83 -24.22 11.26
CA GLY A 240 -13.12 -22.84 11.65
C GLY A 240 -14.15 -22.13 10.79
N LEU A 241 -14.91 -22.85 9.96
CA LEU A 241 -16.05 -22.31 9.24
C LEU A 241 -17.29 -22.26 10.16
N GLY A 242 -17.98 -21.12 10.16
CA GLY A 242 -19.24 -20.92 10.84
C GLY A 242 -20.36 -20.52 9.87
N ASN A 243 -20.19 -19.41 9.20
CA ASN A 243 -21.18 -18.83 8.29
C ASN A 243 -20.76 -18.87 6.81
N VAL A 244 -19.49 -19.13 6.54
CA VAL A 244 -18.96 -19.24 5.18
C VAL A 244 -19.15 -20.66 4.67
N LYS A 245 -19.67 -20.81 3.47
CA LYS A 245 -19.88 -22.11 2.84
C LYS A 245 -18.54 -22.76 2.48
N GLU A 246 -18.36 -24.02 2.87
CA GLU A 246 -17.16 -24.80 2.57
C GLU A 246 -16.91 -24.93 1.06
N SER A 247 -17.97 -25.02 0.26
CA SER A 247 -17.88 -25.10 -1.21
C SER A 247 -17.16 -23.89 -1.84
N LEU A 248 -17.27 -22.71 -1.21
CA LEU A 248 -16.54 -21.51 -1.66
C LEU A 248 -15.03 -21.68 -1.49
N ILE A 249 -14.59 -22.28 -0.38
CA ILE A 249 -13.18 -22.50 -0.10
C ILE A 249 -12.64 -23.60 -1.01
N ARG A 250 -13.35 -24.74 -1.11
CA ARG A 250 -12.96 -25.85 -1.99
C ARG A 250 -12.83 -25.44 -3.46
N GLY A 251 -13.73 -24.56 -3.93
CA GLY A 251 -13.68 -24.03 -5.31
C GLY A 251 -12.45 -23.14 -5.61
N ARG A 252 -11.69 -22.73 -4.58
CA ARG A 252 -10.48 -21.90 -4.72
C ARG A 252 -9.18 -22.66 -4.52
N LEU A 253 -9.26 -23.96 -4.28
CA LEU A 253 -8.06 -24.78 -4.16
C LEU A 253 -7.48 -25.06 -5.55
N PRO A 254 -6.19 -24.75 -5.79
CA PRO A 254 -5.56 -24.97 -7.10
C PRO A 254 -5.01 -26.41 -7.27
N TRP A 255 -5.43 -27.35 -6.42
CA TRP A 255 -5.06 -28.76 -6.48
C TRP A 255 -6.26 -29.68 -6.29
N LYS A 256 -6.09 -30.93 -6.67
CA LYS A 256 -6.97 -32.05 -6.36
C LYS A 256 -6.19 -33.10 -5.56
N THR A 257 -6.91 -33.94 -4.83
CA THR A 257 -6.31 -35.12 -4.18
C THR A 257 -5.64 -36.01 -5.23
N GLY A 258 -4.36 -36.37 -4.99
CA GLY A 258 -3.53 -37.14 -5.90
C GLY A 258 -2.64 -36.31 -6.83
N ASP A 259 -2.82 -34.99 -6.91
CA ASP A 259 -1.87 -34.13 -7.62
C ASP A 259 -0.52 -34.12 -6.90
N ILE A 260 0.59 -33.99 -7.65
CA ILE A 260 1.91 -33.78 -7.06
C ILE A 260 1.89 -32.50 -6.24
N TYR A 261 2.47 -32.58 -5.05
CA TYR A 261 2.61 -31.43 -4.16
C TYR A 261 3.42 -30.32 -4.84
N ASP A 262 3.04 -29.08 -4.54
CA ASP A 262 3.67 -27.87 -5.02
C ASP A 262 3.42 -26.76 -3.98
N SER A 263 4.48 -26.22 -3.41
CA SER A 263 4.39 -25.19 -2.37
C SER A 263 3.72 -23.90 -2.85
N ASP A 264 3.87 -23.58 -4.14
CA ASP A 264 3.26 -22.38 -4.73
C ASP A 264 1.74 -22.50 -4.78
N LYS A 265 1.21 -23.71 -4.99
CA LYS A 265 -0.23 -23.95 -4.92
C LYS A 265 -0.78 -23.70 -3.51
N LEU A 266 -0.04 -24.06 -2.45
CA LEU A 266 -0.46 -23.74 -1.08
C LEU A 266 -0.49 -22.23 -0.85
N ALA A 267 0.57 -21.53 -1.25
CA ALA A 267 0.64 -20.07 -1.15
C ALA A 267 -0.48 -19.38 -1.94
N GLN A 268 -0.76 -19.88 -3.16
CA GLN A 268 -1.84 -19.40 -4.01
C GLN A 268 -3.22 -19.61 -3.35
N ALA A 269 -3.49 -20.80 -2.79
CA ALA A 269 -4.73 -21.07 -2.07
C ALA A 269 -4.92 -20.11 -0.90
N ARG A 270 -3.89 -19.94 -0.07
CA ARG A 270 -3.91 -18.99 1.05
C ARG A 270 -4.25 -17.58 0.59
N GLN A 271 -3.60 -17.11 -0.48
CA GLN A 271 -3.84 -15.78 -1.03
C GLN A 271 -5.27 -15.65 -1.58
N GLN A 272 -5.76 -16.63 -2.33
CA GLN A 272 -7.10 -16.60 -2.91
C GLN A 272 -8.20 -16.63 -1.85
N ILE A 273 -8.00 -17.38 -0.76
CA ILE A 273 -8.94 -17.42 0.37
C ILE A 273 -8.90 -16.10 1.15
N ALA A 274 -7.70 -15.54 1.40
CA ALA A 274 -7.55 -14.27 2.10
C ALA A 274 -8.20 -13.09 1.32
N GLN A 275 -8.19 -13.13 0.00
CA GLN A 275 -8.82 -12.12 -0.87
C GLN A 275 -10.37 -12.07 -0.75
N LEU A 276 -11.00 -13.06 -0.12
CA LEU A 276 -12.44 -13.02 0.15
C LEU A 276 -12.83 -11.95 1.18
N ASP A 277 -11.88 -11.46 1.99
CA ASP A 277 -12.09 -10.44 3.04
C ASP A 277 -13.12 -10.84 4.12
N VAL A 278 -13.35 -12.15 4.30
CA VAL A 278 -14.26 -12.72 5.31
C VAL A 278 -13.54 -13.44 6.43
N PHE A 279 -12.21 -13.53 6.37
CA PHE A 279 -11.37 -14.19 7.37
C PHE A 279 -10.35 -13.20 7.96
N ASP A 280 -10.14 -13.29 9.28
CA ASP A 280 -9.04 -12.62 9.98
C ASP A 280 -7.75 -13.43 9.90
N THR A 281 -7.88 -14.77 9.92
CA THR A 281 -6.75 -15.69 9.80
C THR A 281 -7.04 -16.73 8.73
N VAL A 282 -6.06 -16.91 7.84
CA VAL A 282 -6.04 -18.00 6.84
C VAL A 282 -4.70 -18.70 6.97
N ARG A 283 -4.73 -19.93 7.45
CA ARG A 283 -3.56 -20.79 7.58
C ARG A 283 -3.76 -22.03 6.73
N VAL A 284 -2.85 -22.27 5.80
CA VAL A 284 -2.84 -23.45 4.94
C VAL A 284 -1.53 -24.17 5.18
N ARG A 285 -1.57 -25.42 5.62
CA ARG A 285 -0.39 -26.22 5.97
C ARG A 285 -0.52 -27.62 5.42
N LEU A 286 0.59 -28.18 4.95
CA LEU A 286 0.74 -29.61 4.78
C LEU A 286 0.93 -30.27 6.15
N ALA A 287 0.47 -31.48 6.35
CA ALA A 287 0.74 -32.24 7.57
C ALA A 287 2.27 -32.45 7.75
N ASP A 288 2.73 -32.49 9.00
CA ASP A 288 4.17 -32.48 9.35
C ASP A 288 4.93 -33.74 8.90
N HIS A 289 4.21 -34.81 8.52
CA HIS A 289 4.82 -36.08 8.09
C HIS A 289 4.13 -36.59 6.83
N PRO A 290 4.89 -37.26 5.93
CA PRO A 290 4.32 -37.84 4.73
C PRO A 290 3.36 -38.99 5.13
N GLY A 291 2.18 -39.00 4.49
CA GLY A 291 1.22 -40.07 4.66
C GLY A 291 1.62 -41.34 3.88
N PRO A 292 0.83 -42.43 4.02
CA PRO A 292 1.09 -43.67 3.28
C PRO A 292 1.15 -43.45 1.77
N GLY A 293 2.20 -43.97 1.11
CA GLY A 293 2.41 -43.77 -0.33
C GLY A 293 2.70 -42.33 -0.73
N GLY A 294 3.12 -41.44 0.20
CA GLY A 294 3.39 -40.03 -0.06
C GLY A 294 2.14 -39.17 -0.11
N VAL A 295 0.92 -39.71 0.03
CA VAL A 295 -0.32 -38.94 0.02
C VAL A 295 -0.50 -38.24 1.37
N THR A 296 -0.32 -36.93 1.40
CA THR A 296 -0.23 -36.14 2.63
C THR A 296 -1.40 -35.16 2.75
N PRO A 297 -2.15 -35.17 3.88
CA PRO A 297 -3.26 -34.24 4.09
C PRO A 297 -2.82 -32.78 4.13
N VAL A 298 -3.75 -31.89 3.73
CA VAL A 298 -3.59 -30.44 3.85
C VAL A 298 -4.62 -29.92 4.85
N ASP A 299 -4.16 -29.22 5.87
CA ASP A 299 -5.02 -28.62 6.88
C ASP A 299 -5.18 -27.12 6.60
N ILE A 300 -6.43 -26.67 6.51
CA ILE A 300 -6.82 -25.26 6.33
C ILE A 300 -7.54 -24.83 7.58
N THR A 301 -6.91 -23.96 8.37
CA THR A 301 -7.51 -23.37 9.57
C THR A 301 -7.91 -21.93 9.28
N LEU A 302 -9.18 -21.62 9.50
CA LEU A 302 -9.80 -20.33 9.20
C LEU A 302 -10.37 -19.71 10.47
N VAL A 303 -10.27 -18.40 10.60
CA VAL A 303 -10.98 -17.62 11.62
C VAL A 303 -11.83 -16.61 10.91
N GLU A 304 -13.15 -16.75 10.98
CA GLU A 304 -14.08 -15.83 10.33
C GLU A 304 -14.05 -14.46 11.00
N ARG A 305 -14.03 -13.41 10.15
CA ARG A 305 -14.15 -12.02 10.56
C ARG A 305 -15.59 -11.69 10.91
N LEU A 306 -15.80 -10.75 11.81
CA LEU A 306 -17.14 -10.22 12.07
C LEU A 306 -17.83 -9.83 10.77
N GLN A 307 -19.01 -10.38 10.53
CA GLN A 307 -19.73 -10.19 9.26
C GLN A 307 -20.16 -8.75 9.05
N ARG A 308 -20.64 -8.09 10.11
CA ARG A 308 -21.13 -6.71 10.06
C ARG A 308 -20.00 -5.74 10.36
N PHE A 309 -19.98 -4.65 9.64
CA PHE A 309 -19.03 -3.57 9.87
C PHE A 309 -19.69 -2.22 9.59
N ILE A 310 -19.22 -1.21 10.29
CA ILE A 310 -19.62 0.17 10.12
C ILE A 310 -18.37 1.01 9.89
N GLY A 311 -18.54 2.17 9.30
CA GLY A 311 -17.48 3.15 9.18
C GLY A 311 -18.04 4.52 8.90
N ALA A 312 -17.23 5.52 9.22
CA ALA A 312 -17.51 6.90 8.96
C ALA A 312 -16.26 7.61 8.49
N SER A 313 -16.43 8.67 7.72
CA SER A 313 -15.34 9.56 7.30
C SER A 313 -15.80 11.01 7.34
N ALA A 314 -14.85 11.92 7.52
CA ALA A 314 -15.05 13.34 7.36
C ALA A 314 -13.99 13.88 6.41
N PHE A 315 -14.33 14.93 5.67
CA PHE A 315 -13.43 15.64 4.78
C PHE A 315 -13.75 17.14 4.81
N TYR A 316 -12.76 17.92 4.43
CA TYR A 316 -12.88 19.36 4.34
C TYR A 316 -12.06 19.89 3.17
N SER A 317 -12.63 20.84 2.45
CA SER A 317 -11.88 21.72 1.55
C SER A 317 -12.41 23.14 1.69
N THR A 318 -11.60 24.14 1.34
CA THR A 318 -12.00 25.55 1.38
C THR A 318 -13.16 25.86 0.44
N GLU A 319 -13.37 25.05 -0.59
CA GLU A 319 -14.40 25.23 -1.59
C GLU A 319 -15.65 24.39 -1.32
N ASP A 320 -15.46 23.09 -1.05
CA ASP A 320 -16.57 22.17 -0.80
C ASP A 320 -17.11 22.24 0.63
N GLY A 321 -16.45 23.00 1.52
CA GLY A 321 -16.81 23.06 2.93
C GLY A 321 -16.58 21.73 3.65
N VAL A 322 -17.39 21.46 4.67
CA VAL A 322 -17.37 20.20 5.44
C VAL A 322 -18.24 19.16 4.75
N GLY A 323 -17.78 17.93 4.77
CA GLY A 323 -18.57 16.77 4.38
C GLY A 323 -18.24 15.56 5.23
N GLY A 324 -19.13 14.58 5.21
CA GLY A 324 -18.93 13.32 5.89
C GLY A 324 -19.71 12.18 5.24
N SER A 325 -19.27 10.96 5.50
CA SER A 325 -20.02 9.79 5.10
C SER A 325 -20.10 8.78 6.23
N ALA A 326 -21.18 8.02 6.25
CA ALA A 326 -21.34 6.87 7.11
C ALA A 326 -21.81 5.68 6.29
N TYR A 327 -21.40 4.48 6.68
CA TYR A 327 -21.87 3.28 6.02
C TYR A 327 -21.99 2.11 6.99
N TRP A 328 -22.92 1.23 6.64
CA TRP A 328 -23.07 -0.08 7.22
C TRP A 328 -22.82 -1.14 6.14
N GLY A 329 -22.23 -2.27 6.53
CA GLY A 329 -22.02 -3.36 5.60
C GLY A 329 -22.05 -4.74 6.23
N ASN A 330 -22.22 -5.75 5.36
CA ASN A 330 -22.12 -7.16 5.69
C ASN A 330 -21.16 -7.81 4.67
N ARG A 331 -20.17 -8.60 5.16
CA ARG A 331 -19.14 -9.23 4.31
C ARG A 331 -19.54 -10.59 3.77
N ASN A 332 -20.58 -11.21 4.34
CA ASN A 332 -20.98 -12.58 3.99
C ASN A 332 -22.51 -12.72 4.13
N LEU A 333 -23.25 -12.09 3.21
CA LEU A 333 -24.71 -11.96 3.32
C LEU A 333 -25.44 -13.30 3.21
N PHE A 334 -24.96 -14.21 2.34
CA PHE A 334 -25.60 -15.49 2.04
C PHE A 334 -24.64 -16.70 2.21
N GLY A 335 -23.47 -16.51 2.79
CA GLY A 335 -22.48 -17.56 3.03
C GLY A 335 -21.47 -17.77 1.88
N GLY A 336 -21.61 -17.06 0.78
CA GLY A 336 -20.70 -17.10 -0.37
C GLY A 336 -19.75 -15.90 -0.44
N ALA A 337 -19.46 -15.26 0.70
CA ALA A 337 -18.70 -14.01 0.79
C ALA A 337 -19.33 -12.86 -0.02
N GLU A 338 -20.67 -12.89 -0.16
CA GLU A 338 -21.40 -11.77 -0.76
C GLU A 338 -21.34 -10.56 0.17
N ARG A 339 -20.80 -9.46 -0.33
CA ARG A 339 -20.65 -8.21 0.40
C ARG A 339 -21.75 -7.22 0.01
N LEU A 340 -22.48 -6.72 1.01
CA LEU A 340 -23.39 -5.60 0.86
C LEU A 340 -22.87 -4.41 1.67
N ARG A 341 -22.85 -3.23 1.06
CA ARG A 341 -22.56 -1.96 1.74
C ARG A 341 -23.63 -0.96 1.41
N LEU A 342 -24.21 -0.37 2.44
CA LEU A 342 -25.17 0.74 2.34
C LEU A 342 -24.49 1.98 2.91
N GLY A 343 -24.52 3.08 2.17
CA GLY A 343 -23.82 4.31 2.54
C GLY A 343 -24.69 5.55 2.38
N VAL A 344 -24.44 6.53 3.22
CA VAL A 344 -24.92 7.90 3.09
C VAL A 344 -23.71 8.83 3.12
N GLU A 345 -23.71 9.80 2.23
CA GLU A 345 -22.73 10.89 2.17
C GLU A 345 -23.47 12.21 2.16
N VAL A 346 -23.00 13.14 2.99
CA VAL A 346 -23.47 14.53 3.03
C VAL A 346 -22.25 15.41 2.84
N GLY A 347 -22.31 16.33 1.88
CA GLY A 347 -21.21 17.21 1.52
C GLY A 347 -21.66 18.66 1.38
N ARG A 348 -20.68 19.56 1.17
CA ARG A 348 -20.89 20.99 0.89
C ARG A 348 -21.60 21.75 2.00
N ILE A 349 -21.29 21.43 3.25
CA ILE A 349 -21.83 22.17 4.38
C ILE A 349 -20.91 23.38 4.63
N GLY A 350 -21.41 24.59 4.40
CA GLY A 350 -20.67 25.84 4.61
C GLY A 350 -19.52 26.09 3.63
N GLY A 351 -19.52 25.44 2.47
CA GLY A 351 -18.58 25.71 1.37
C GLY A 351 -18.86 27.04 0.67
N ASP A 352 -17.86 27.59 -0.02
CA ASP A 352 -18.07 28.75 -0.90
C ASP A 352 -18.78 28.29 -2.17
N ASN A 353 -20.09 28.45 -2.17
CA ASN A 353 -20.93 28.09 -3.30
C ASN A 353 -20.75 29.04 -4.50
N GLY A 354 -19.66 29.85 -4.52
CA GLY A 354 -19.44 30.91 -5.49
C GLY A 354 -20.76 31.55 -5.92
N ALA A 355 -21.02 32.79 -5.69
CA ALA A 355 -22.35 33.36 -5.94
C ALA A 355 -22.83 33.01 -7.35
N ALA A 356 -23.66 31.98 -7.53
CA ALA A 356 -24.37 31.76 -8.77
C ALA A 356 -25.16 33.01 -9.06
N GLN A 357 -24.67 33.82 -9.99
CA GLN A 357 -25.31 35.09 -10.36
C GLN A 357 -26.44 34.89 -11.40
N GLY A 358 -26.79 33.62 -11.67
CA GLY A 358 -27.74 33.24 -12.72
C GLY A 358 -29.12 32.80 -12.22
N PRO A 359 -29.99 32.41 -13.16
CA PRO A 359 -31.38 32.00 -12.90
C PRO A 359 -31.52 30.72 -12.08
N ARG A 360 -30.45 29.95 -11.90
CA ARG A 360 -30.46 28.70 -11.13
C ARG A 360 -30.97 28.88 -9.70
N GLY A 361 -30.77 30.08 -9.13
CA GLY A 361 -31.13 30.41 -7.76
C GLY A 361 -30.35 29.54 -6.76
N LYS A 362 -29.98 30.07 -5.63
CA LYS A 362 -29.34 29.26 -4.56
C LYS A 362 -30.42 28.67 -3.66
N LEU A 363 -30.55 27.35 -3.72
CA LEU A 363 -30.95 26.59 -2.56
C LEU A 363 -29.62 26.10 -1.93
N ASP A 364 -29.26 26.66 -0.79
CA ASP A 364 -28.06 26.29 -0.04
C ASP A 364 -28.30 24.94 0.68
N LEU A 365 -28.57 23.91 -0.11
CA LEU A 365 -28.82 22.56 0.38
C LEU A 365 -27.53 21.77 0.31
N PRO A 366 -27.25 20.95 1.32
CA PRO A 366 -26.10 20.05 1.25
C PRO A 366 -26.25 19.02 0.13
N ASP A 367 -25.15 18.61 -0.46
CA ASP A 367 -25.13 17.46 -1.35
C ASP A 367 -25.44 16.19 -0.56
N ILE A 368 -26.38 15.39 -1.02
CA ILE A 368 -26.76 14.12 -0.40
C ILE A 368 -26.61 13.00 -1.42
N ARG A 369 -25.89 11.95 -1.04
CA ARG A 369 -25.77 10.74 -1.85
C ARG A 369 -26.06 9.50 -1.01
N LEU A 370 -27.02 8.70 -1.46
CA LEU A 370 -27.30 7.37 -0.94
C LEU A 370 -26.68 6.33 -1.88
N SER A 371 -26.07 5.30 -1.33
CA SER A 371 -25.43 4.25 -2.12
C SER A 371 -25.72 2.85 -1.57
N ALA A 372 -25.90 1.89 -2.46
CA ALA A 372 -25.94 0.47 -2.15
C ALA A 372 -24.99 -0.25 -3.11
N ASN A 373 -23.97 -0.92 -2.57
CA ASN A 373 -23.01 -1.70 -3.33
C ASN A 373 -23.13 -3.17 -2.90
N PHE A 374 -23.43 -4.04 -3.86
CA PHE A 374 -23.44 -5.49 -3.67
C PHE A 374 -22.37 -6.14 -4.53
N ARG A 375 -21.56 -7.03 -3.95
CA ARG A 375 -20.53 -7.80 -4.64
C ARG A 375 -20.67 -9.27 -4.32
N LYS A 376 -20.76 -10.11 -5.36
CA LYS A 376 -20.74 -11.56 -5.25
C LYS A 376 -19.47 -12.08 -5.94
N PRO A 377 -18.49 -12.60 -5.18
CA PRO A 377 -17.28 -13.20 -5.75
C PRO A 377 -17.59 -14.52 -6.45
N ASP A 378 -16.68 -14.95 -7.34
CA ASP A 378 -16.72 -16.19 -8.10
C ASP A 378 -18.04 -16.43 -8.85
N PHE A 379 -18.67 -15.35 -9.31
CA PHE A 379 -19.93 -15.42 -10.08
C PHE A 379 -19.65 -15.89 -11.51
N LEU A 380 -20.23 -17.01 -11.89
CA LEU A 380 -20.08 -17.72 -13.17
C LEU A 380 -18.67 -18.29 -13.43
N ALA A 381 -17.61 -17.74 -12.86
CA ALA A 381 -16.25 -18.20 -13.04
C ALA A 381 -15.38 -17.81 -11.85
N PRO A 382 -14.30 -18.57 -11.53
CA PRO A 382 -13.32 -18.17 -10.52
C PRO A 382 -12.70 -16.80 -10.83
N ARG A 383 -12.43 -16.01 -9.77
CA ARG A 383 -11.85 -14.67 -9.88
C ARG A 383 -12.70 -13.66 -10.68
N GLN A 384 -13.98 -13.95 -10.89
CA GLN A 384 -14.96 -13.05 -11.48
C GLN A 384 -16.01 -12.67 -10.44
N SER A 385 -16.30 -11.39 -10.28
CA SER A 385 -17.31 -10.90 -9.34
C SER A 385 -18.47 -10.24 -10.09
N LEU A 386 -19.68 -10.52 -9.69
CA LEU A 386 -20.83 -9.68 -10.02
C LEU A 386 -20.83 -8.48 -9.05
N VAL A 387 -20.93 -7.28 -9.59
CA VAL A 387 -21.04 -6.03 -8.83
C VAL A 387 -22.29 -5.30 -9.24
N LEU A 388 -23.15 -4.98 -8.27
CA LEU A 388 -24.32 -4.16 -8.45
C LEU A 388 -24.09 -2.88 -7.64
N ASP A 389 -24.12 -1.73 -8.33
CA ASP A 389 -23.99 -0.41 -7.73
C ASP A 389 -25.27 0.36 -7.97
N PHE A 390 -25.95 0.77 -6.91
CA PHE A 390 -27.09 1.66 -6.95
C PHE A 390 -26.78 2.95 -6.21
N GLN A 391 -27.09 4.09 -6.82
CA GLN A 391 -26.87 5.41 -6.25
C GLN A 391 -28.09 6.30 -6.52
N VAL A 392 -28.45 7.10 -5.50
CA VAL A 392 -29.36 8.24 -5.64
C VAL A 392 -28.63 9.45 -5.10
N ALA A 393 -28.58 10.52 -5.88
CA ALA A 393 -27.84 11.72 -5.51
C ALA A 393 -28.67 12.98 -5.79
N SER A 394 -28.60 13.94 -4.84
CA SER A 394 -28.97 15.32 -5.01
C SER A 394 -27.73 16.16 -4.76
N GLU A 395 -27.20 16.78 -5.81
CA GLU A 395 -25.90 17.44 -5.81
C GLU A 395 -25.97 18.80 -6.51
N GLN A 396 -25.20 19.77 -6.02
CA GLN A 396 -25.14 21.12 -6.57
C GLN A 396 -23.68 21.57 -6.77
N PRO A 397 -22.88 20.85 -7.60
CA PRO A 397 -21.54 21.31 -7.93
C PRO A 397 -21.59 22.66 -8.69
N PRO A 398 -20.46 23.38 -8.84
CA PRO A 398 -20.44 24.68 -9.50
C PRO A 398 -21.06 24.69 -10.90
N ALA A 399 -20.95 23.62 -11.67
CA ALA A 399 -21.40 23.54 -13.05
C ALA A 399 -22.90 23.30 -13.23
N TYR A 400 -23.60 22.63 -12.30
CA TYR A 400 -25.00 22.24 -12.45
C TYR A 400 -25.64 21.81 -11.13
N ASP A 401 -26.98 21.79 -11.09
CA ASP A 401 -27.75 21.06 -10.06
C ASP A 401 -28.21 19.71 -10.64
N ARG A 402 -28.11 18.64 -9.87
CA ARG A 402 -28.47 17.30 -10.31
C ARG A 402 -29.25 16.53 -9.26
N VAL A 403 -30.37 15.95 -9.69
CA VAL A 403 -31.08 14.91 -8.93
C VAL A 403 -31.18 13.68 -9.84
N ALA A 404 -30.52 12.59 -9.50
CA ALA A 404 -30.51 11.42 -10.36
C ALA A 404 -30.36 10.12 -9.58
N SER A 405 -30.83 9.03 -10.19
CA SER A 405 -30.58 7.65 -9.80
C SER A 405 -29.77 6.93 -10.87
N LEU A 406 -28.81 6.13 -10.45
CA LEU A 406 -27.96 5.32 -11.31
C LEU A 406 -27.89 3.89 -10.76
N LEU A 407 -28.17 2.91 -11.60
CA LEU A 407 -27.97 1.49 -11.33
C LEU A 407 -26.95 0.94 -12.32
N THR A 408 -25.90 0.31 -11.84
CA THR A 408 -24.90 -0.38 -12.67
C THR A 408 -24.79 -1.84 -12.25
N ALA A 409 -24.95 -2.75 -13.19
CA ALA A 409 -24.65 -4.17 -13.04
C ALA A 409 -23.42 -4.50 -13.88
N SER A 410 -22.35 -4.97 -13.25
CA SER A 410 -21.09 -5.25 -13.94
C SER A 410 -20.46 -6.56 -13.49
N LEU A 411 -19.72 -7.18 -14.39
CA LEU A 411 -18.83 -8.28 -14.12
C LEU A 411 -17.40 -7.73 -14.06
N GLU A 412 -16.72 -7.98 -12.96
CA GLU A 412 -15.30 -7.66 -12.76
C GLU A 412 -14.51 -8.96 -12.73
N ARG A 413 -13.54 -9.11 -13.61
CA ARG A 413 -12.64 -10.28 -13.68
C ARG A 413 -11.21 -9.87 -13.37
N GLN A 414 -10.62 -10.49 -12.38
CA GLN A 414 -9.19 -10.39 -12.08
C GLN A 414 -8.43 -11.38 -12.99
N VAL A 415 -7.85 -10.86 -14.07
CA VAL A 415 -7.12 -11.68 -15.06
C VAL A 415 -5.78 -12.12 -14.51
N THR A 416 -5.02 -11.16 -13.93
CA THR A 416 -3.79 -11.43 -13.19
C THR A 416 -3.86 -10.70 -11.84
N ASN A 417 -2.86 -10.85 -10.99
CA ASN A 417 -2.83 -10.10 -9.72
C ASN A 417 -2.76 -8.57 -9.93
N ARG A 418 -2.38 -8.11 -11.14
CA ARG A 418 -2.24 -6.69 -11.50
C ARG A 418 -3.30 -6.21 -12.48
N LEU A 419 -3.88 -7.09 -13.29
CA LEU A 419 -4.81 -6.74 -14.36
C LEU A 419 -6.25 -7.12 -14.00
N LYS A 420 -7.14 -6.13 -14.02
CA LYS A 420 -8.59 -6.26 -13.85
C LYS A 420 -9.31 -5.75 -15.09
N ILE A 421 -10.30 -6.50 -15.54
CA ILE A 421 -11.22 -6.12 -16.62
C ILE A 421 -12.64 -6.04 -16.04
N SER A 422 -13.41 -5.07 -16.47
CA SER A 422 -14.83 -4.93 -16.10
C SER A 422 -15.69 -4.61 -17.30
N TYR A 423 -16.89 -5.15 -17.33
CA TYR A 423 -17.91 -4.84 -18.32
C TYR A 423 -19.31 -4.96 -17.71
N GLY A 424 -20.24 -4.16 -18.18
CA GLY A 424 -21.56 -4.12 -17.55
C GLY A 424 -22.60 -3.28 -18.30
N VAL A 425 -23.73 -3.10 -17.65
CA VAL A 425 -24.82 -2.25 -18.11
C VAL A 425 -25.17 -1.28 -16.99
N SER A 426 -25.42 -0.01 -17.34
CA SER A 426 -25.87 1.04 -16.44
C SER A 426 -27.18 1.61 -16.93
N GLY A 427 -28.11 1.90 -16.00
CA GLY A 427 -29.31 2.67 -16.26
C GLY A 427 -29.30 3.94 -15.42
N GLU A 428 -29.51 5.08 -16.05
CA GLU A 428 -29.59 6.38 -15.39
C GLU A 428 -30.89 7.07 -15.69
N ARG A 429 -31.47 7.69 -14.65
CA ARG A 429 -32.61 8.58 -14.78
C ARG A 429 -32.45 9.74 -13.82
N GLY A 430 -32.63 10.97 -14.35
CA GLY A 430 -32.49 12.16 -13.52
C GLY A 430 -32.86 13.44 -14.23
N ARG A 431 -32.59 14.51 -13.51
CA ARG A 431 -32.73 15.89 -13.98
C ARG A 431 -31.44 16.65 -13.65
N VAL A 432 -30.92 17.34 -14.64
CA VAL A 432 -29.70 18.16 -14.53
C VAL A 432 -30.04 19.57 -15.01
N ARG A 433 -29.77 20.59 -14.18
CA ARG A 433 -30.06 21.97 -14.48
C ARG A 433 -28.78 22.82 -14.44
N THR A 434 -28.57 23.59 -15.50
CA THR A 434 -27.60 24.68 -15.56
C THR A 434 -28.30 26.03 -15.52
N ASN A 435 -27.56 27.14 -15.54
CA ASN A 435 -28.17 28.47 -15.69
C ASN A 435 -28.88 28.68 -17.04
N LEU A 436 -28.48 27.95 -18.07
CA LEU A 436 -28.93 28.11 -19.43
C LEU A 436 -30.07 27.16 -19.80
N ARG A 437 -30.08 25.95 -19.23
CA ARG A 437 -31.00 24.88 -19.63
C ARG A 437 -31.19 23.84 -18.54
N GLU A 438 -32.36 23.23 -18.52
CA GLU A 438 -32.67 22.01 -17.77
C GLU A 438 -32.72 20.82 -18.73
N TYR A 439 -32.15 19.69 -18.30
CA TYR A 439 -32.09 18.42 -19.02
C TYR A 439 -32.83 17.35 -18.23
N GLN A 440 -33.79 16.70 -18.85
CA GLN A 440 -34.31 15.42 -18.38
C GLN A 440 -33.42 14.32 -18.96
N VAL A 441 -32.81 13.52 -18.10
CA VAL A 441 -31.84 12.51 -18.48
C VAL A 441 -32.41 11.12 -18.28
N GLY A 442 -32.41 10.31 -19.33
CA GLY A 442 -32.72 8.89 -19.29
C GLY A 442 -31.79 8.13 -20.23
N LEU A 443 -30.78 7.47 -19.68
CA LEU A 443 -29.68 6.87 -20.42
C LEU A 443 -29.44 5.42 -20.02
N VAL A 444 -29.13 4.57 -21.00
CA VAL A 444 -28.55 3.23 -20.81
C VAL A 444 -27.10 3.28 -21.25
N GLY A 445 -26.19 2.85 -20.38
CA GLY A 445 -24.76 2.82 -20.65
C GLY A 445 -24.21 1.38 -20.69
N VAL A 446 -23.15 1.16 -21.46
CA VAL A 446 -22.40 -0.10 -21.48
C VAL A 446 -20.95 0.19 -21.06
N PRO A 447 -20.67 0.24 -19.74
CA PRO A 447 -19.31 0.49 -19.25
C PRO A 447 -18.38 -0.67 -19.51
N LEU A 448 -17.23 -0.37 -20.09
CA LEU A 448 -16.10 -1.26 -20.32
C LEU A 448 -14.88 -0.69 -19.63
N GLY A 449 -14.18 -1.47 -18.80
CA GLY A 449 -13.05 -0.99 -18.03
C GLY A 449 -11.87 -1.97 -18.07
N ILE A 450 -10.67 -1.41 -18.13
CA ILE A 450 -9.41 -2.12 -17.95
C ILE A 450 -8.62 -1.35 -16.91
N ALA A 451 -8.08 -2.03 -15.89
CA ALA A 451 -7.24 -1.43 -14.88
C ALA A 451 -6.02 -2.30 -14.60
N TRP A 452 -4.86 -1.67 -14.63
CA TRP A 452 -3.58 -2.24 -14.26
C TRP A 452 -3.04 -1.54 -13.03
N ASP A 453 -2.65 -2.31 -12.01
CA ASP A 453 -1.93 -1.82 -10.83
C ASP A 453 -0.65 -2.64 -10.62
N GLY A 454 0.48 -2.04 -10.95
CA GLY A 454 1.83 -2.57 -10.73
C GLY A 454 2.58 -1.80 -9.64
N SER A 455 1.89 -0.96 -8.87
CA SER A 455 2.50 -0.24 -7.74
C SER A 455 2.79 -1.16 -6.55
N ASN A 456 3.76 -0.77 -5.74
CA ASN A 456 4.14 -1.53 -4.56
C ASN A 456 3.22 -1.29 -3.34
N ASN A 457 2.44 -0.20 -3.32
CA ASN A 457 1.52 0.14 -2.24
C ASN A 457 0.32 0.94 -2.76
N LEU A 458 -0.89 0.65 -2.27
CA LEU A 458 -2.12 1.30 -2.73
C LEU A 458 -2.26 2.76 -2.27
N LEU A 459 -1.81 3.08 -1.05
CA LEU A 459 -2.02 4.38 -0.42
C LEU A 459 -0.80 5.28 -0.45
N ASN A 460 0.39 4.69 -0.47
CA ASN A 460 1.66 5.39 -0.53
C ASN A 460 2.62 4.70 -1.51
N PRO A 461 2.31 4.73 -2.83
CA PRO A 461 3.17 4.09 -3.82
C PRO A 461 4.50 4.84 -3.96
N THR A 462 5.60 4.09 -3.92
CA THR A 462 6.96 4.60 -4.14
C THR A 462 7.58 4.07 -5.42
N LYS A 463 7.09 2.92 -5.93
CA LYS A 463 7.61 2.27 -7.15
C LYS A 463 6.47 1.69 -7.98
N GLY A 464 6.69 1.66 -9.31
CA GLY A 464 5.77 1.04 -10.25
C GLY A 464 4.84 2.02 -10.95
N TYR A 465 3.80 1.53 -11.58
CA TYR A 465 2.84 2.34 -12.31
C TYR A 465 1.42 1.77 -12.25
N ARG A 466 0.45 2.65 -12.43
CA ARG A 466 -0.97 2.34 -12.57
C ARG A 466 -1.47 2.88 -13.90
N ALA A 467 -2.40 2.18 -14.51
CA ALA A 467 -3.08 2.65 -15.70
C ALA A 467 -4.54 2.18 -15.71
N SER A 468 -5.44 2.99 -16.19
CA SER A 468 -6.84 2.62 -16.38
C SER A 468 -7.39 3.20 -17.66
N LEU A 469 -8.20 2.39 -18.35
CA LEU A 469 -9.01 2.79 -19.48
C LEU A 469 -10.47 2.52 -19.13
N LEU A 470 -11.31 3.48 -19.38
CA LEU A 470 -12.75 3.37 -19.27
C LEU A 470 -13.40 3.84 -20.57
N ALA A 471 -14.25 3.01 -21.14
CA ALA A 471 -15.06 3.34 -22.30
C ALA A 471 -16.54 3.09 -21.94
N ALA A 472 -17.41 4.05 -22.20
CA ALA A 472 -18.83 3.93 -21.90
C ALA A 472 -19.68 4.56 -23.01
N PRO A 473 -20.17 3.77 -23.98
CA PRO A 473 -21.24 4.22 -24.86
C PRO A 473 -22.53 4.38 -24.05
N TRP A 474 -23.25 5.47 -24.34
CA TRP A 474 -24.51 5.86 -23.73
C TRP A 474 -25.60 6.00 -24.78
N PHE A 475 -26.73 5.40 -24.54
CA PHE A 475 -27.89 5.34 -25.41
C PHE A 475 -29.06 6.03 -24.71
N PRO A 476 -29.58 7.13 -25.23
CA PRO A 476 -30.77 7.75 -24.66
C PRO A 476 -31.99 6.87 -24.92
N TYR A 477 -32.84 6.74 -23.89
CA TYR A 477 -34.13 6.03 -24.02
C TYR A 477 -35.32 6.94 -23.68
N THR A 478 -35.07 8.07 -23.02
CA THR A 478 -36.06 9.10 -22.71
C THR A 478 -35.37 10.40 -22.31
N GLY A 479 -36.11 11.51 -22.32
CA GLY A 479 -35.62 12.84 -21.89
C GLY A 479 -35.22 13.72 -23.05
N ASP A 480 -34.38 14.72 -22.78
CA ASP A 480 -34.00 15.78 -23.72
C ASP A 480 -32.72 15.48 -24.50
N THR A 481 -32.09 14.33 -24.23
CA THR A 481 -30.91 13.84 -24.95
C THR A 481 -31.35 12.82 -26.00
N ASP A 482 -31.08 13.11 -27.26
CA ASP A 482 -31.45 12.28 -28.41
C ASP A 482 -30.27 11.67 -29.14
N SER A 483 -29.05 12.03 -28.74
CA SER A 483 -27.81 11.62 -29.40
C SER A 483 -27.06 10.55 -28.60
N ILE A 484 -26.65 9.50 -29.29
CA ILE A 484 -25.72 8.49 -28.72
C ILE A 484 -24.34 9.12 -28.60
N PHE A 485 -23.72 8.95 -27.44
CA PHE A 485 -22.34 9.38 -27.21
C PHE A 485 -21.52 8.33 -26.47
N THR A 486 -20.22 8.34 -26.72
CA THR A 486 -19.28 7.45 -26.03
C THR A 486 -18.27 8.29 -25.26
N SER A 487 -18.18 8.03 -23.96
CA SER A 487 -17.18 8.63 -23.11
C SER A 487 -15.99 7.70 -22.94
N LEU A 488 -14.80 8.19 -23.25
CA LEU A 488 -13.52 7.53 -23.09
C LEU A 488 -12.69 8.26 -22.04
N GLN A 489 -12.03 7.53 -21.14
CA GLN A 489 -11.12 8.12 -20.16
C GLN A 489 -9.93 7.20 -19.92
N ILE A 490 -8.74 7.78 -20.03
CA ILE A 490 -7.46 7.15 -19.72
C ILE A 490 -6.87 7.89 -18.54
N ASN A 491 -6.41 7.16 -17.53
CA ASN A 491 -5.60 7.70 -16.45
C ASN A 491 -4.38 6.82 -16.28
N ALA A 492 -3.21 7.45 -16.09
CA ALA A 492 -1.98 6.76 -15.77
C ALA A 492 -1.22 7.52 -14.68
N SER A 493 -0.51 6.79 -13.83
CA SER A 493 0.43 7.35 -12.86
C SER A 493 1.66 6.46 -12.73
N ALA A 494 2.81 7.07 -12.49
CA ALA A 494 4.09 6.39 -12.33
C ALA A 494 4.81 6.93 -11.10
N TYR A 495 5.57 6.04 -10.44
CA TYR A 495 6.27 6.32 -9.20
C TYR A 495 7.68 5.76 -9.30
N HIS A 496 8.65 6.58 -8.94
CA HIS A 496 10.06 6.20 -8.96
C HIS A 496 10.75 6.67 -7.67
N ASP A 497 11.26 5.69 -6.94
CA ASP A 497 12.04 5.92 -5.73
C ASP A 497 13.49 6.25 -6.15
N LEU A 498 13.89 7.50 -5.94
CA LEU A 498 15.18 8.04 -6.40
C LEU A 498 16.35 7.55 -5.53
N THR A 499 16.09 7.24 -4.26
CA THR A 499 17.11 6.83 -3.28
C THR A 499 17.11 5.34 -2.99
N GLY A 500 16.01 4.65 -3.33
CA GLY A 500 15.84 3.22 -3.10
C GLY A 500 15.21 2.86 -1.74
N ASP A 501 15.20 3.79 -0.79
CA ASP A 501 14.68 3.66 0.58
C ASP A 501 13.33 4.38 0.81
N GLY A 502 12.81 5.06 -0.23
CA GLY A 502 11.55 5.79 -0.18
C GLY A 502 11.63 7.20 0.40
N HIS A 503 12.83 7.72 0.68
CA HIS A 503 12.99 9.10 1.16
C HIS A 503 12.67 10.14 0.09
N TYR A 504 13.06 9.89 -1.16
CA TYR A 504 12.78 10.75 -2.30
C TYR A 504 12.04 9.96 -3.37
N VAL A 505 10.78 10.31 -3.62
CA VAL A 505 9.96 9.65 -4.64
C VAL A 505 9.46 10.67 -5.65
N ALA A 506 9.82 10.49 -6.90
CA ALA A 506 9.21 11.20 -8.02
C ALA A 506 7.91 10.52 -8.40
N ALA A 507 6.82 11.27 -8.48
CA ALA A 507 5.52 10.79 -8.91
C ALA A 507 4.96 11.67 -10.02
N ALA A 508 4.37 11.03 -11.04
CA ALA A 508 3.75 11.70 -12.17
C ALA A 508 2.39 11.09 -12.48
N ARG A 509 1.45 11.90 -12.93
CA ARG A 509 0.15 11.45 -13.45
C ARG A 509 -0.23 12.13 -14.74
N ILE A 510 -1.03 11.46 -15.53
CA ILE A 510 -1.71 12.00 -16.71
C ILE A 510 -3.14 11.47 -16.77
N GLY A 511 -4.07 12.35 -17.15
CA GLY A 511 -5.46 12.03 -17.41
C GLY A 511 -5.87 12.61 -18.77
N VAL A 512 -6.52 11.78 -19.60
CA VAL A 512 -7.08 12.19 -20.88
C VAL A 512 -8.51 11.69 -20.97
N GLY A 513 -9.42 12.58 -21.33
CA GLY A 513 -10.84 12.26 -21.54
C GLY A 513 -11.30 12.68 -22.93
N SER A 514 -12.23 11.94 -23.50
CA SER A 514 -12.87 12.25 -24.80
C SER A 514 -14.31 11.77 -24.82
N THR A 515 -15.24 12.62 -25.26
CA THR A 515 -16.64 12.27 -25.56
C THR A 515 -16.89 12.48 -27.04
N VAL A 516 -17.22 11.39 -27.74
CA VAL A 516 -17.48 11.36 -29.17
C VAL A 516 -18.94 10.99 -29.44
N GLY A 517 -19.47 11.34 -30.61
CA GLY A 517 -20.80 10.96 -31.09
C GLY A 517 -21.89 12.03 -30.86
N ALA A 518 -21.64 13.06 -30.03
CA ALA A 518 -22.59 14.16 -29.80
C ALA A 518 -21.86 15.50 -29.66
N SER A 519 -22.57 16.61 -29.88
CA SER A 519 -22.06 17.97 -29.58
C SER A 519 -22.03 18.21 -28.06
N LEU A 520 -21.35 19.28 -27.62
CA LEU A 520 -21.31 19.64 -26.19
C LEU A 520 -22.71 19.87 -25.60
N GLU A 521 -23.59 20.50 -26.36
CA GLU A 521 -24.95 20.80 -25.95
C GLU A 521 -25.83 19.56 -25.82
N GLN A 522 -25.58 18.54 -26.62
CA GLN A 522 -26.29 17.25 -26.61
C GLN A 522 -25.80 16.32 -25.49
N VAL A 523 -24.58 16.54 -24.98
CA VAL A 523 -24.06 15.79 -23.82
C VAL A 523 -24.59 16.42 -22.54
N PRO A 524 -25.35 15.70 -21.70
CA PRO A 524 -25.81 16.23 -20.41
C PRO A 524 -24.65 16.76 -19.58
N PRO A 525 -24.81 17.86 -18.83
CA PRO A 525 -23.72 18.50 -18.08
C PRO A 525 -22.98 17.55 -17.13
N ASP A 526 -23.68 16.62 -16.49
CA ASP A 526 -23.10 15.62 -15.58
C ASP A 526 -22.30 14.50 -16.29
N HIS A 527 -22.38 14.42 -17.62
CA HIS A 527 -21.58 13.54 -18.47
C HIS A 527 -20.42 14.26 -19.19
N ARG A 528 -20.28 15.58 -19.03
CA ARG A 528 -19.15 16.34 -19.56
C ARG A 528 -17.91 16.16 -18.70
N PHE A 529 -16.77 16.51 -19.24
CA PHE A 529 -15.52 16.59 -18.48
C PHE A 529 -15.39 17.95 -17.79
N TYR A 530 -14.79 17.92 -16.60
CA TYR A 530 -14.46 19.10 -15.81
C TYR A 530 -13.06 18.92 -15.22
N ALA A 531 -12.31 20.02 -15.08
CA ALA A 531 -11.02 20.06 -14.41
C ALA A 531 -11.05 21.03 -13.22
N GLY A 532 -10.10 20.87 -12.30
CA GLY A 532 -9.98 21.65 -11.06
C GLY A 532 -10.37 20.87 -9.81
N GLY A 533 -9.85 21.27 -8.66
CA GLY A 533 -10.03 20.62 -7.36
C GLY A 533 -8.87 19.73 -6.94
N GLY A 534 -8.93 19.20 -5.72
CA GLY A 534 -7.84 18.47 -5.05
C GLY A 534 -7.41 17.16 -5.70
N GLY A 535 -8.22 16.58 -6.58
CA GLY A 535 -7.92 15.37 -7.36
C GLY A 535 -7.64 15.63 -8.84
N SER A 536 -7.66 16.89 -9.27
CA SER A 536 -7.47 17.34 -10.64
C SER A 536 -6.36 18.40 -10.68
N VAL A 537 -6.65 19.65 -11.03
CA VAL A 537 -5.69 20.75 -11.05
C VAL A 537 -5.80 21.51 -9.72
N ARG A 538 -4.91 21.23 -8.76
CA ARG A 538 -4.88 21.92 -7.46
C ARG A 538 -4.55 23.41 -7.65
N GLY A 539 -5.12 24.25 -6.81
CA GLY A 539 -5.06 25.72 -6.93
C GLY A 539 -6.32 26.31 -7.56
N TYR A 540 -6.99 25.57 -8.42
CA TYR A 540 -8.30 25.92 -8.97
C TYR A 540 -9.40 25.19 -8.19
N GLY A 541 -10.52 25.86 -8.03
CA GLY A 541 -11.69 25.27 -7.42
C GLY A 541 -12.24 24.07 -8.17
N PHE A 542 -13.09 23.28 -7.50
CA PHE A 542 -13.71 22.10 -8.10
C PHE A 542 -14.49 22.47 -9.36
N GLN A 543 -14.21 21.82 -10.49
CA GLN A 543 -14.76 22.07 -11.82
C GLN A 543 -14.39 23.43 -12.46
N LYS A 544 -13.62 24.31 -11.80
CA LYS A 544 -13.38 25.69 -12.25
C LYS A 544 -12.16 25.88 -13.16
N ALA A 545 -11.40 24.84 -13.45
CA ALA A 545 -10.26 24.90 -14.39
C ALA A 545 -10.72 24.60 -15.83
N GLY A 546 -11.47 25.53 -16.44
CA GLY A 546 -12.00 25.37 -17.79
C GLY A 546 -12.91 26.52 -18.21
N PRO A 547 -13.57 26.41 -19.38
CA PRO A 547 -14.48 27.41 -19.91
C PRO A 547 -15.66 27.68 -18.98
N ARG A 548 -16.16 28.92 -19.00
CA ARG A 548 -17.29 29.39 -18.18
C ARG A 548 -18.39 30.00 -19.04
N ASP A 549 -19.62 29.91 -18.57
CA ASP A 549 -20.76 30.60 -19.18
C ASP A 549 -20.75 32.10 -18.84
N ILE A 550 -21.77 32.81 -19.38
CA ILE A 550 -21.95 34.26 -19.15
C ILE A 550 -22.22 34.63 -17.67
N TYR A 551 -22.53 33.67 -16.83
CA TYR A 551 -22.76 33.83 -15.40
C TYR A 551 -21.54 33.44 -14.56
N GLY A 552 -20.46 32.96 -15.21
CA GLY A 552 -19.21 32.53 -14.58
C GLY A 552 -19.22 31.06 -14.12
N ASP A 553 -20.27 30.29 -14.42
CA ASP A 553 -20.35 28.87 -14.07
C ASP A 553 -19.59 28.00 -15.10
N PRO A 554 -18.95 26.90 -14.67
CA PRO A 554 -18.23 26.00 -15.56
C PRO A 554 -19.15 25.33 -16.57
N THR A 555 -18.83 25.39 -17.85
CA THR A 555 -19.60 24.73 -18.92
C THR A 555 -19.22 23.29 -19.14
N GLY A 556 -18.03 22.88 -18.64
CA GLY A 556 -17.43 21.60 -18.97
C GLY A 556 -16.95 21.50 -20.43
N GLY A 557 -16.45 20.35 -20.81
CA GLY A 557 -15.95 20.06 -22.15
C GLY A 557 -16.25 18.63 -22.58
N ARG A 558 -16.10 18.38 -23.90
CA ARG A 558 -16.15 17.03 -24.46
C ARG A 558 -14.82 16.29 -24.29
N SER A 559 -13.74 17.01 -24.13
CA SER A 559 -12.45 16.38 -23.83
C SER A 559 -11.74 17.05 -22.66
N LEU A 560 -10.77 16.33 -22.10
CA LEU A 560 -10.02 16.68 -20.91
C LEU A 560 -8.55 16.31 -21.13
N PHE A 561 -7.66 17.19 -20.69
CA PHE A 561 -6.25 16.88 -20.47
C PHE A 561 -5.84 17.34 -19.08
N GLU A 562 -5.19 16.46 -18.32
CA GLU A 562 -4.61 16.73 -17.01
C GLU A 562 -3.24 16.08 -16.90
N ALA A 563 -2.31 16.77 -16.25
CA ALA A 563 -1.00 16.24 -15.86
C ALA A 563 -0.62 16.77 -14.48
N GLY A 564 0.12 16.00 -13.72
CA GLY A 564 0.60 16.41 -12.40
C GLY A 564 1.94 15.76 -12.08
N LEU A 565 2.80 16.52 -11.43
CA LEU A 565 4.11 16.09 -10.95
C LEU A 565 4.24 16.37 -9.47
N GLU A 566 4.79 15.43 -8.72
CA GLU A 566 5.11 15.55 -7.30
C GLU A 566 6.53 15.07 -7.03
N LEU A 567 7.24 15.77 -6.16
CA LEU A 567 8.44 15.26 -5.51
C LEU A 567 8.11 15.03 -4.04
N ARG A 568 7.98 13.77 -3.64
CA ARG A 568 7.67 13.38 -2.25
C ARG A 568 8.96 13.23 -1.49
N VAL A 569 9.18 14.08 -0.50
CA VAL A 569 10.38 14.11 0.35
C VAL A 569 9.98 13.70 1.76
N LYS A 570 10.48 12.58 2.24
CA LYS A 570 10.31 12.11 3.62
C LYS A 570 11.39 12.76 4.48
N VAL A 571 11.01 13.77 5.28
CA VAL A 571 11.94 14.54 6.12
C VAL A 571 12.28 13.80 7.42
N THR A 572 11.28 13.16 8.02
CA THR A 572 11.42 12.24 9.16
C THR A 572 10.64 10.98 8.89
N GLU A 573 10.72 9.97 9.77
CA GLU A 573 9.91 8.76 9.62
C GLU A 573 8.40 9.03 9.55
N THR A 574 7.94 10.12 10.15
CA THR A 574 6.52 10.47 10.26
C THR A 574 6.10 11.69 9.46
N ILE A 575 7.04 12.53 9.01
CA ILE A 575 6.73 13.81 8.35
C ILE A 575 7.39 13.84 6.97
N GLY A 576 6.62 14.25 5.97
CA GLY A 576 7.11 14.50 4.61
C GLY A 576 6.58 15.81 4.04
N VAL A 577 7.29 16.33 3.06
CA VAL A 577 6.96 17.54 2.30
C VAL A 577 6.88 17.18 0.83
N VAL A 578 5.89 17.74 0.12
CA VAL A 578 5.60 17.41 -1.28
C VAL A 578 5.38 18.68 -2.09
N PRO A 579 6.42 19.27 -2.69
CA PRO A 579 6.22 20.24 -3.75
C PRO A 579 5.57 19.57 -4.96
N PHE A 580 4.65 20.30 -5.61
CA PHE A 580 3.92 19.78 -6.76
C PHE A 580 3.55 20.87 -7.77
N VAL A 581 3.30 20.43 -9.00
CA VAL A 581 2.70 21.23 -10.05
C VAL A 581 1.68 20.37 -10.80
N ASP A 582 0.49 20.95 -11.04
CA ASP A 582 -0.58 20.36 -11.83
C ASP A 582 -0.91 21.29 -12.99
N ALA A 583 -1.26 20.71 -14.13
CA ALA A 583 -1.73 21.43 -15.30
C ALA A 583 -2.90 20.68 -15.92
N GLY A 584 -3.90 21.39 -16.44
CA GLY A 584 -5.02 20.76 -17.13
C GLY A 584 -6.12 21.73 -17.47
N THR A 585 -6.98 21.31 -18.38
CA THR A 585 -8.20 22.03 -18.77
C THR A 585 -9.14 21.07 -19.53
N VAL A 586 -10.33 21.55 -19.85
CA VAL A 586 -11.29 20.87 -20.71
C VAL A 586 -11.49 21.63 -22.00
N PHE A 587 -11.85 20.94 -23.07
CA PHE A 587 -12.02 21.50 -24.40
C PHE A 587 -13.43 21.18 -24.95
N GLU A 588 -13.99 22.11 -25.74
CA GLU A 588 -15.26 21.87 -26.43
C GLU A 588 -15.15 20.78 -27.51
N SER A 589 -13.99 20.66 -28.12
CA SER A 589 -13.69 19.62 -29.10
C SER A 589 -13.70 18.23 -28.51
N ALA A 590 -14.01 17.20 -29.33
CA ALA A 590 -14.04 15.81 -28.87
C ALA A 590 -12.66 15.30 -28.40
N PHE A 591 -11.58 15.87 -28.90
CA PHE A 591 -10.20 15.57 -28.49
C PHE A 591 -9.51 16.86 -28.02
N PRO A 592 -8.56 16.75 -27.06
CA PRO A 592 -7.78 17.91 -26.64
C PRO A 592 -7.10 18.60 -27.84
N ASP A 593 -7.50 19.82 -28.14
CA ASP A 593 -6.97 20.60 -29.26
C ASP A 593 -6.04 21.74 -28.81
N PHE A 594 -5.89 21.91 -27.50
CA PHE A 594 -5.01 22.90 -26.85
C PHE A 594 -5.22 24.35 -27.31
N LYS A 595 -6.39 24.66 -27.85
CA LYS A 595 -6.77 26.06 -28.15
C LYS A 595 -7.04 26.83 -26.85
N GLU A 596 -7.64 26.16 -25.86
CA GLU A 596 -7.80 26.72 -24.53
C GLU A 596 -6.47 26.59 -23.76
N PRO A 597 -6.02 27.64 -23.05
CA PRO A 597 -4.80 27.58 -22.27
C PRO A 597 -4.94 26.59 -21.12
N LEU A 598 -3.88 25.81 -20.87
CA LEU A 598 -3.84 24.96 -19.70
C LEU A 598 -3.86 25.82 -18.42
N LYS A 599 -4.72 25.50 -17.50
CA LYS A 599 -4.71 26.03 -16.15
C LYS A 599 -3.61 25.33 -15.36
N VAL A 600 -2.71 26.12 -14.78
CA VAL A 600 -1.54 25.62 -14.05
C VAL A 600 -1.64 26.01 -12.59
N GLY A 601 -1.51 25.04 -11.71
CA GLY A 601 -1.46 25.27 -10.28
C GLY A 601 -0.18 24.66 -9.68
N ALA A 602 0.41 25.34 -8.71
CA ALA A 602 1.57 24.85 -7.99
C ALA A 602 1.37 25.02 -6.50
N GLY A 603 2.04 24.18 -5.71
CA GLY A 603 1.89 24.24 -4.27
C GLY A 603 2.86 23.36 -3.52
N ILE A 604 2.61 23.30 -2.23
CA ILE A 604 3.36 22.47 -1.31
C ILE A 604 2.39 21.70 -0.40
N GLY A 605 2.66 20.43 -0.20
CA GLY A 605 1.91 19.56 0.69
C GLY A 605 2.72 19.10 1.87
N LEU A 606 2.05 18.97 3.01
CA LEU A 606 2.55 18.29 4.20
C LEU A 606 1.97 16.87 4.24
N ARG A 607 2.79 15.91 4.65
CA ARG A 607 2.38 14.51 4.88
C ARG A 607 2.70 14.13 6.30
N TYR A 608 1.73 13.52 6.97
CA TYR A 608 1.95 12.86 8.25
C TYR A 608 1.70 11.35 8.05
N TYR A 609 2.77 10.57 8.07
CA TYR A 609 2.71 9.13 7.80
C TYR A 609 2.18 8.39 9.03
N THR A 610 1.10 7.65 8.84
CA THR A 610 0.47 6.81 9.85
C THR A 610 0.45 5.36 9.39
N ASN A 611 0.14 4.43 10.29
CA ASN A 611 -0.02 3.01 9.95
C ASN A 611 -1.18 2.76 8.96
N PHE A 612 -2.09 3.72 8.77
CA PHE A 612 -3.22 3.64 7.86
C PHE A 612 -2.98 4.34 6.52
N GLY A 613 -1.83 4.95 6.35
CA GLY A 613 -1.47 5.79 5.21
C GLY A 613 -1.19 7.24 5.60
N PRO A 614 -0.65 8.06 4.68
CA PRO A 614 -0.32 9.44 4.97
C PRO A 614 -1.58 10.32 5.10
N LEU A 615 -1.66 11.13 6.14
CA LEU A 615 -2.55 12.29 6.20
C LEU A 615 -1.93 13.39 5.34
N ARG A 616 -2.72 14.01 4.51
CA ARG A 616 -2.31 15.00 3.51
C ARG A 616 -2.94 16.36 3.82
N ALA A 617 -2.12 17.42 3.77
CA ALA A 617 -2.54 18.80 3.77
C ALA A 617 -1.79 19.54 2.66
N ASP A 618 -2.49 19.95 1.59
CA ASP A 618 -1.89 20.64 0.45
C ASP A 618 -2.39 22.08 0.38
N VAL A 619 -1.48 23.03 0.23
CA VAL A 619 -1.78 24.42 -0.13
C VAL A 619 -1.33 24.64 -1.57
N ALA A 620 -2.21 25.15 -2.40
CA ALA A 620 -1.99 25.33 -3.83
C ALA A 620 -2.41 26.73 -4.29
N PHE A 621 -1.70 27.26 -5.26
CA PHE A 621 -1.91 28.57 -5.87
C PHE A 621 -2.14 28.40 -7.37
N PRO A 622 -3.14 29.07 -7.96
CA PRO A 622 -3.26 29.13 -9.42
C PRO A 622 -2.19 30.07 -9.98
N LEU A 623 -1.42 29.61 -10.98
CA LEU A 623 -0.34 30.42 -11.58
C LEU A 623 -0.86 31.34 -12.69
N ASN A 624 -1.98 30.99 -13.32
CA ASN A 624 -2.65 31.77 -14.36
C ASN A 624 -4.15 31.92 -14.04
N ALA A 625 -4.42 32.51 -12.85
CA ALA A 625 -5.76 32.78 -12.37
C ALA A 625 -6.53 33.76 -13.26
N GLU A 626 -7.82 33.52 -13.38
CA GLU A 626 -8.77 34.45 -14.03
C GLU A 626 -9.63 35.17 -12.99
N PRO A 627 -10.32 36.25 -13.38
CA PRO A 627 -11.27 36.89 -12.49
C PRO A 627 -12.32 35.90 -11.95
N GLY A 628 -12.46 35.84 -10.64
CA GLY A 628 -13.34 34.88 -9.94
C GLY A 628 -12.65 33.62 -9.45
N ASP A 629 -11.37 33.39 -9.77
CA ASP A 629 -10.59 32.32 -9.17
C ASP A 629 -10.12 32.71 -7.76
N ALA A 630 -10.11 31.73 -6.86
CA ALA A 630 -9.54 31.91 -5.53
C ALA A 630 -8.02 32.11 -5.61
N LYS A 631 -7.44 32.91 -4.71
CA LYS A 631 -5.99 33.16 -4.68
C LYS A 631 -5.18 31.95 -4.23
N TRP A 632 -5.77 31.07 -3.46
CA TRP A 632 -5.18 29.83 -2.95
C TRP A 632 -6.26 28.84 -2.53
N GLN A 633 -5.90 27.57 -2.45
CA GLN A 633 -6.78 26.48 -2.03
C GLN A 633 -6.07 25.60 -1.01
N LEU A 634 -6.82 25.11 -0.01
CA LEU A 634 -6.37 24.11 0.98
C LEU A 634 -7.16 22.82 0.77
N TYR A 635 -6.44 21.70 0.76
CA TYR A 635 -7.00 20.36 0.64
C TYR A 635 -6.52 19.47 1.79
N LEU A 636 -7.44 18.88 2.55
CA LEU A 636 -7.15 17.92 3.61
C LEU A 636 -7.72 16.57 3.22
N SER A 637 -6.90 15.53 3.22
CA SER A 637 -7.35 14.18 2.88
C SER A 637 -6.41 13.11 3.43
N LEU A 638 -6.81 11.84 3.30
CA LEU A 638 -5.99 10.69 3.63
C LEU A 638 -5.52 10.01 2.33
N GLY A 639 -4.26 9.55 2.29
CA GLY A 639 -3.59 9.03 1.11
C GLY A 639 -2.79 10.09 0.34
N GLN A 640 -2.10 9.65 -0.70
CA GLN A 640 -1.44 10.56 -1.66
C GLN A 640 -2.46 11.14 -2.66
N ALA A 641 -2.05 12.15 -3.43
CA ALA A 641 -2.94 12.77 -4.42
C ALA A 641 -3.30 11.80 -5.57
N PHE A 642 -2.40 10.88 -5.90
CA PHE A 642 -2.55 9.85 -6.91
C PHE A 642 -1.60 8.67 -6.67
#